data_ca17df61c42cecb687a13d0556b5de89
#
_entry.id   ca17df61c42cecb687a13d0556b5de89
#
_cell.length_a   1.000
_cell.length_b   1.000
_cell.length_c   1.000
_cell.angle_alpha   90.00
_cell.angle_beta   90.00
_cell.angle_gamma   90.00
#
_symmetry.space_group_name_H-M   'P 1'
#
loop_
_entity.id
_entity.type
_entity.pdbx_description
1 polymer ?
#
loop_
_entity_poly.entity_id
_entity_poly.type
_entity_poly.pdbx_seq_one_letter_code
_entity_poly.pdbx_strand_id
1 'polypeptide(L)'
;MKGEANMSENYNDKNIKKILESENVPQELKPESIKIMLDKFSGERKIKINFKRTAMRVIPIAAAFAVTVSAAFGYMLKYNHDGDKCLVSESSLNDADSVDSMKYAADYSEVYNYFKLAEKKASRIKSNGYDEVMADGVIAEDSVEYSVQEEEVNQNSVNVSSQQKKAYSDTYNQETGVLEADIVKTDGNNIYYACGNVINAANVKDGKFLNTIQFHKDEEAINDMYLYNNILIVISSANNFSENVNYGEENDCCGLIYNDTCISFYTSGEYPQLIGTYTQEGSYNDVRLTDNGYLYLVSNTEKYYSSKDFTSEEFEKYIPRYSVNQEVKYVEPDCIMIPEYCPDVLYSSSAFANISAFNLNAETPYEPTDIQSVAGFSGTVYCSYENLYLTFGYEDTEITRFSINSGKITPQASGKVKGYVNDQFSMSEYNGYLRIATTVNMRNNSWNGVFGDSQDYNNYLYVLDMELREAGKIKDFGLDETIKSVNFQGDTAYIVTFRQTDPLYAIDLSDPHNPVIMDEFKINGYSSYMQKWSDNLLLGFGQSADNDGTLTGVKLTMFDNTDPENLSALDTVEINADYEHEYVSSEAVWERKAMLIDPEKNIIGFPVTEDSYYSSENKNESYYIFYSYKDGHFNYLNKIQNDMEYDAFNRAIIIGDYVYMLSGLQFKSADMATLSNVESVEF
;
A
#
# COMPACT_ATOMS: atom_id res chain seq x y z
N MET A 1 3.23 -51.76 -28.45
CA MET A 1 4.38 -51.24 -29.19
C MET A 1 4.93 -50.09 -28.38
N LYS A 2 6.15 -50.29 -27.89
CA LYS A 2 6.91 -49.33 -27.13
C LYS A 2 7.55 -48.33 -28.09
N GLY A 3 7.64 -47.08 -27.67
CA GLY A 3 8.56 -46.11 -28.25
C GLY A 3 7.87 -44.80 -28.56
N GLU A 4 8.01 -43.86 -27.65
CA GLU A 4 8.17 -42.40 -27.84
C GLU A 4 7.90 -41.68 -26.55
N ALA A 5 8.86 -41.66 -25.65
CA ALA A 5 8.98 -40.69 -24.59
C ALA A 5 10.42 -40.80 -24.08
N ASN A 6 11.33 -40.04 -24.67
CA ASN A 6 12.66 -39.74 -24.12
C ASN A 6 13.48 -38.93 -25.15
N MET A 7 13.24 -37.65 -25.28
CA MET A 7 14.16 -36.74 -26.02
C MET A 7 14.28 -35.33 -25.48
N SER A 8 13.61 -34.93 -24.41
CA SER A 8 13.74 -33.56 -23.90
C SER A 8 14.58 -33.39 -22.62
N GLU A 9 14.91 -34.47 -21.91
CA GLU A 9 15.67 -34.36 -20.65
C GLU A 9 17.20 -34.38 -20.79
N ASN A 10 17.75 -34.66 -21.97
CA ASN A 10 19.19 -34.93 -22.13
C ASN A 10 20.03 -33.73 -22.62
N TYR A 11 19.47 -32.56 -22.89
CA TYR A 11 20.26 -31.42 -23.42
C TYR A 11 20.73 -30.44 -22.36
N ASN A 12 20.04 -30.34 -21.24
CA ASN A 12 20.44 -29.42 -20.15
C ASN A 12 21.52 -29.99 -19.23
N ASP A 13 21.47 -31.29 -18.94
CA ASP A 13 22.42 -31.93 -18.01
C ASP A 13 23.88 -31.96 -18.50
N LYS A 14 24.09 -32.07 -19.81
CA LYS A 14 25.44 -32.12 -20.39
C LYS A 14 26.18 -30.78 -20.39
N ASN A 15 25.42 -29.68 -20.55
CA ASN A 15 26.00 -28.34 -20.55
C ASN A 15 26.30 -27.88 -19.11
N ILE A 16 25.41 -28.15 -18.17
CA ILE A 16 25.61 -27.83 -16.75
C ILE A 16 26.82 -28.65 -16.20
N LYS A 17 26.91 -29.91 -16.55
CA LYS A 17 28.04 -30.75 -16.15
C LYS A 17 29.39 -30.26 -16.69
N LYS A 18 29.40 -29.71 -17.89
CA LYS A 18 30.61 -29.17 -18.56
C LYS A 18 31.07 -27.84 -17.95
N ILE A 19 30.13 -27.04 -17.45
CA ILE A 19 30.40 -25.78 -16.74
C ILE A 19 30.92 -26.06 -15.33
N LEU A 20 30.33 -27.03 -14.64
CA LEU A 20 30.77 -27.45 -13.27
C LEU A 20 32.10 -28.20 -13.21
N GLU A 21 32.57 -28.71 -14.33
CA GLU A 21 33.86 -29.38 -14.47
C GLU A 21 34.99 -28.41 -14.97
N SER A 22 34.70 -27.11 -15.17
CA SER A 22 35.72 -26.11 -15.55
C SER A 22 36.62 -25.77 -14.35
N GLU A 23 37.93 -25.55 -14.61
CA GLU A 23 38.94 -25.29 -13.57
C GLU A 23 38.73 -24.03 -12.71
N ASN A 24 37.74 -23.22 -13.03
CA ASN A 24 37.47 -21.94 -12.36
C ASN A 24 36.22 -21.93 -11.46
N VAL A 25 35.62 -23.07 -11.13
CA VAL A 25 34.49 -23.12 -10.21
C VAL A 25 34.98 -23.13 -8.75
N PRO A 26 34.53 -22.19 -7.90
CA PRO A 26 34.82 -22.19 -6.48
C PRO A 26 34.52 -23.54 -5.83
N GLN A 27 35.34 -23.93 -4.85
CA GLN A 27 35.30 -25.29 -4.29
C GLN A 27 33.96 -25.58 -3.60
N GLU A 28 33.29 -24.54 -3.11
CA GLU A 28 31.98 -24.57 -2.46
C GLU A 28 30.85 -24.90 -3.45
N LEU A 29 30.99 -24.56 -4.72
CA LEU A 29 30.03 -24.84 -5.78
C LEU A 29 30.26 -26.13 -6.55
N LYS A 30 31.24 -26.93 -6.16
CA LYS A 30 31.43 -28.24 -6.76
C LYS A 30 30.33 -29.23 -6.36
N PRO A 31 29.90 -30.13 -7.26
CA PRO A 31 28.78 -31.06 -7.00
C PRO A 31 28.92 -31.86 -5.68
N GLU A 32 30.15 -32.16 -5.28
CA GLU A 32 30.45 -32.89 -4.04
C GLU A 32 30.20 -32.04 -2.78
N SER A 33 30.49 -30.72 -2.83
CA SER A 33 30.26 -29.78 -1.74
C SER A 33 28.77 -29.49 -1.59
N ILE A 34 28.04 -29.32 -2.70
CA ILE A 34 26.58 -29.14 -2.72
C ILE A 34 25.88 -30.40 -2.18
N LYS A 35 26.38 -31.60 -2.52
CA LYS A 35 25.81 -32.84 -2.00
C LYS A 35 26.02 -32.97 -0.49
N ILE A 36 27.17 -32.57 0.03
CA ILE A 36 27.47 -32.56 1.48
C ILE A 36 26.57 -31.54 2.20
N MET A 37 26.31 -30.39 1.59
CA MET A 37 25.34 -29.43 2.11
C MET A 37 23.91 -29.99 2.14
N LEU A 38 23.45 -30.59 1.04
CA LEU A 38 22.10 -31.20 0.97
C LEU A 38 21.94 -32.37 1.93
N ASP A 39 22.99 -33.21 2.12
CA ASP A 39 22.97 -34.30 3.08
C ASP A 39 22.99 -33.81 4.56
N LYS A 40 23.57 -32.64 4.83
CA LYS A 40 23.48 -31.96 6.14
C LYS A 40 22.06 -31.42 6.43
N PHE A 41 21.34 -30.99 5.43
CA PHE A 41 19.95 -30.53 5.57
C PHE A 41 18.93 -31.67 5.62
N SER A 42 19.28 -32.88 5.15
CA SER A 42 18.41 -34.07 5.19
C SER A 42 18.52 -34.92 6.46
N GLY A 43 19.39 -34.53 7.41
CA GLY A 43 19.56 -35.18 8.70
C GLY A 43 18.32 -35.02 9.59
N GLU A 44 17.60 -36.11 9.79
CA GLU A 44 16.36 -36.25 10.52
C GLU A 44 16.37 -35.61 11.92
N ARG A 45 15.56 -34.57 12.11
CA ARG A 45 14.93 -34.31 13.40
C ARG A 45 13.40 -34.20 13.19
N LYS A 46 12.71 -35.29 13.54
CA LYS A 46 11.26 -35.27 13.70
C LYS A 46 10.91 -34.43 14.93
N ILE A 47 10.76 -33.13 14.75
CA ILE A 47 10.12 -32.27 15.73
C ILE A 47 8.61 -32.36 15.44
N LYS A 48 7.86 -32.94 16.37
CA LYS A 48 6.41 -32.87 16.38
C LYS A 48 6.01 -31.45 16.76
N ILE A 49 5.93 -30.58 15.79
CA ILE A 49 5.33 -29.26 15.95
C ILE A 49 3.81 -29.45 15.85
N ASN A 50 3.13 -29.01 16.88
CA ASN A 50 1.66 -29.05 16.95
C ASN A 50 1.13 -27.85 16.16
N PHE A 51 1.06 -27.98 14.83
CA PHE A 51 0.81 -26.94 13.83
C PHE A 51 -0.53 -26.21 13.99
N LYS A 52 -1.44 -26.71 14.83
CA LYS A 52 -2.80 -26.16 14.97
C LYS A 52 -2.93 -24.95 15.89
N ARG A 53 -1.95 -24.60 16.70
CA ARG A 53 -2.07 -23.45 17.61
C ARG A 53 -1.17 -22.25 17.26
N THR A 54 -0.08 -22.46 16.55
CA THR A 54 0.88 -21.41 16.21
C THR A 54 0.55 -20.74 14.87
N ALA A 55 -0.07 -21.48 13.93
CA ALA A 55 -0.47 -20.96 12.63
C ALA A 55 -1.66 -19.96 12.68
N MET A 56 -2.42 -19.91 13.75
CA MET A 56 -3.56 -18.99 13.89
C MET A 56 -3.19 -17.58 14.39
N ARG A 57 -1.96 -17.33 14.81
CA ARG A 57 -1.63 -16.07 15.50
C ARG A 57 -0.62 -15.15 14.80
N VAL A 58 0.09 -15.61 13.77
CA VAL A 58 1.14 -14.82 13.10
C VAL A 58 0.87 -14.62 11.59
N ILE A 59 -0.11 -15.31 11.02
CA ILE A 59 -0.37 -15.34 9.57
C ILE A 59 -1.28 -14.20 9.05
N PRO A 60 -2.12 -13.48 9.81
CA PRO A 60 -3.07 -12.55 9.18
C PRO A 60 -2.41 -11.32 8.54
N ILE A 61 -1.36 -10.77 9.11
CA ILE A 61 -0.77 -9.51 8.61
C ILE A 61 0.19 -9.76 7.45
N ALA A 62 1.01 -10.80 7.53
CA ALA A 62 1.87 -11.23 6.42
C ALA A 62 1.08 -11.88 5.28
N ALA A 63 -0.10 -12.46 5.56
CA ALA A 63 -0.91 -13.12 4.53
C ALA A 63 -1.72 -12.13 3.69
N ALA A 64 -2.21 -11.02 4.24
CA ALA A 64 -2.86 -9.99 3.45
C ALA A 64 -1.87 -9.32 2.49
N PHE A 65 -0.64 -9.03 2.96
CA PHE A 65 0.42 -8.49 2.12
C PHE A 65 0.99 -9.53 1.14
N ALA A 66 1.14 -10.79 1.56
CA ALA A 66 1.63 -11.86 0.71
C ALA A 66 0.58 -12.32 -0.33
N VAL A 67 -0.72 -12.16 -0.09
CA VAL A 67 -1.77 -12.51 -1.06
C VAL A 67 -1.88 -11.46 -2.15
N THR A 68 -1.80 -10.17 -1.84
CA THR A 68 -1.75 -9.12 -2.86
C THR A 68 -0.44 -9.15 -3.67
N VAL A 69 0.70 -9.36 -3.02
CA VAL A 69 2.00 -9.50 -3.70
C VAL A 69 2.14 -10.89 -4.36
N SER A 70 1.62 -11.97 -3.79
CA SER A 70 1.73 -13.30 -4.41
C SER A 70 0.66 -13.58 -5.45
N ALA A 71 -0.50 -12.91 -5.46
CA ALA A 71 -1.39 -12.91 -6.61
C ALA A 71 -0.73 -12.19 -7.79
N ALA A 72 -0.12 -11.03 -7.58
CA ALA A 72 0.69 -10.35 -8.59
C ALA A 72 1.94 -11.17 -8.98
N PHE A 73 2.64 -11.79 -8.02
CA PHE A 73 3.86 -12.56 -8.26
C PHE A 73 3.58 -13.98 -8.79
N GLY A 74 2.53 -14.64 -8.34
CA GLY A 74 2.09 -15.95 -8.89
C GLY A 74 1.58 -15.81 -10.32
N TYR A 75 0.99 -14.68 -10.67
CA TYR A 75 0.62 -14.32 -12.03
C TYR A 75 1.86 -14.05 -12.88
N MET A 76 2.88 -13.35 -12.34
CA MET A 76 4.18 -13.16 -13.02
C MET A 76 4.92 -14.46 -13.30
N LEU A 77 4.95 -15.43 -12.37
CA LEU A 77 5.65 -16.70 -12.55
C LEU A 77 4.96 -17.63 -13.56
N LYS A 78 3.63 -17.51 -13.73
CA LYS A 78 2.89 -18.29 -14.73
C LYS A 78 3.07 -17.75 -16.15
N TYR A 79 3.38 -16.46 -16.30
CA TYR A 79 3.58 -15.80 -17.60
C TYR A 79 5.03 -15.87 -18.12
N ASN A 80 6.01 -16.14 -17.28
CA ASN A 80 7.42 -16.25 -17.71
C ASN A 80 7.78 -17.61 -18.36
N HIS A 81 6.82 -18.49 -18.63
CA HIS A 81 7.14 -19.82 -19.17
C HIS A 81 6.92 -19.98 -20.68
N ASP A 82 6.31 -19.02 -21.36
CA ASP A 82 6.21 -19.06 -22.82
C ASP A 82 6.89 -17.80 -23.41
N GLY A 83 8.13 -18.01 -23.86
CA GLY A 83 8.89 -16.98 -24.55
C GLY A 83 8.34 -16.73 -25.94
N ASP A 84 7.79 -15.56 -26.17
CA ASP A 84 7.74 -14.98 -27.50
C ASP A 84 7.82 -13.44 -27.46
N LYS A 85 8.52 -12.91 -28.46
CA LYS A 85 9.02 -11.57 -28.60
C LYS A 85 7.93 -10.54 -28.89
N CYS A 86 7.91 -9.43 -28.16
CA CYS A 86 7.23 -8.21 -28.59
C CYS A 86 8.26 -7.22 -29.16
N LEU A 87 8.17 -6.92 -30.43
CA LEU A 87 8.86 -5.79 -31.07
C LEU A 87 7.87 -4.61 -31.08
N VAL A 88 8.04 -3.64 -30.20
CA VAL A 88 7.37 -2.35 -30.33
C VAL A 88 8.32 -1.42 -31.07
N SER A 89 7.92 -0.98 -32.28
CA SER A 89 8.60 0.10 -32.98
C SER A 89 8.38 1.41 -32.21
N GLU A 90 9.47 2.15 -32.00
CA GLU A 90 9.41 3.55 -31.54
C GLU A 90 8.62 4.39 -32.54
N SER A 91 7.31 4.51 -32.32
CA SER A 91 6.53 5.63 -32.84
C SER A 91 6.41 6.63 -31.69
N SER A 92 6.81 7.87 -31.98
CA SER A 92 6.69 9.02 -31.09
C SER A 92 5.26 9.15 -30.56
N LEU A 93 5.00 8.54 -29.38
CA LEU A 93 3.81 8.83 -28.60
C LEU A 93 4.04 10.18 -27.93
N ASN A 94 3.16 11.12 -28.16
CA ASN A 94 3.02 12.28 -27.30
C ASN A 94 2.68 11.76 -25.90
N ASP A 95 3.45 12.17 -24.90
CA ASP A 95 3.47 11.58 -23.55
C ASP A 95 2.20 11.85 -22.70
N ALA A 96 1.12 12.30 -23.27
CA ALA A 96 -0.18 12.48 -22.64
C ALA A 96 -1.30 12.28 -23.68
N ASP A 97 -1.56 11.04 -24.04
CA ASP A 97 -2.78 10.73 -24.79
C ASP A 97 -3.97 10.71 -23.83
N SER A 98 -5.07 11.36 -24.24
CA SER A 98 -6.32 11.41 -23.52
C SER A 98 -6.75 9.99 -23.16
N VAL A 99 -6.91 9.72 -21.86
CA VAL A 99 -7.50 8.48 -21.39
C VAL A 99 -8.95 8.41 -21.86
N ASP A 100 -9.38 7.22 -22.25
CA ASP A 100 -10.76 6.98 -22.69
C ASP A 100 -11.76 7.57 -21.71
N SER A 101 -12.69 8.36 -22.24
CA SER A 101 -13.74 8.96 -21.43
C SER A 101 -14.57 7.88 -20.75
N MET A 102 -14.84 8.08 -19.46
CA MET A 102 -15.69 7.20 -18.66
C MET A 102 -17.15 7.68 -18.75
N LYS A 103 -18.07 6.74 -18.78
CA LYS A 103 -19.52 7.04 -18.76
C LYS A 103 -20.25 6.14 -17.76
N TYR A 104 -21.39 6.61 -17.29
CA TYR A 104 -22.32 5.77 -16.54
C TYR A 104 -23.03 4.78 -17.45
N ALA A 105 -23.23 3.55 -16.94
CA ALA A 105 -23.99 2.55 -17.66
C ALA A 105 -25.48 2.94 -17.70
N ALA A 106 -26.10 2.78 -18.86
CA ALA A 106 -27.53 3.04 -19.01
C ALA A 106 -28.42 1.95 -18.38
N ASP A 107 -27.91 0.72 -18.35
CA ASP A 107 -28.55 -0.45 -17.74
C ASP A 107 -27.50 -1.54 -17.47
N TYR A 108 -27.91 -2.61 -16.77
CA TYR A 108 -27.01 -3.76 -16.49
C TYR A 108 -26.57 -4.49 -17.76
N SER A 109 -27.37 -4.46 -18.82
CA SER A 109 -27.01 -5.09 -20.10
C SER A 109 -25.82 -4.40 -20.76
N GLU A 110 -25.66 -3.09 -20.56
CA GLU A 110 -24.49 -2.37 -21.06
C GLU A 110 -23.21 -2.78 -20.33
N VAL A 111 -23.26 -2.96 -19.00
CA VAL A 111 -22.14 -3.51 -18.21
C VAL A 111 -21.79 -4.92 -18.68
N TYR A 112 -22.79 -5.77 -18.89
CA TYR A 112 -22.57 -7.11 -19.42
C TYR A 112 -21.89 -7.09 -20.79
N ASN A 113 -22.36 -6.21 -21.70
CA ASN A 113 -21.79 -6.09 -23.04
C ASN A 113 -20.34 -5.57 -23.01
N TYR A 114 -20.03 -4.66 -22.09
CA TYR A 114 -18.65 -4.21 -21.84
C TYR A 114 -17.74 -5.39 -21.48
N PHE A 115 -18.10 -6.19 -20.48
CA PHE A 115 -17.29 -7.36 -20.09
C PHE A 115 -17.15 -8.39 -21.20
N LYS A 116 -18.21 -8.65 -21.94
CA LYS A 116 -18.19 -9.56 -23.09
C LYS A 116 -17.26 -9.07 -24.20
N LEU A 117 -17.20 -7.77 -24.42
CA LEU A 117 -16.29 -7.17 -25.39
C LEU A 117 -14.83 -7.26 -24.90
N ALA A 118 -14.57 -6.98 -23.64
CA ALA A 118 -13.26 -7.08 -23.02
C ALA A 118 -12.72 -8.52 -23.04
N GLU A 119 -13.55 -9.52 -22.68
CA GLU A 119 -13.20 -10.95 -22.78
C GLU A 119 -12.87 -11.37 -24.23
N LYS A 120 -13.65 -10.88 -25.19
CA LYS A 120 -13.41 -11.16 -26.62
C LYS A 120 -12.09 -10.56 -27.12
N LYS A 121 -11.74 -9.34 -26.68
CA LYS A 121 -10.45 -8.72 -27.01
C LYS A 121 -9.29 -9.51 -26.37
N ALA A 122 -9.38 -9.82 -25.08
CA ALA A 122 -8.38 -10.61 -24.36
C ALA A 122 -8.14 -12.00 -25.00
N SER A 123 -9.20 -12.67 -25.46
CA SER A 123 -9.07 -13.97 -26.12
C SER A 123 -8.43 -13.89 -27.52
N ARG A 124 -8.60 -12.78 -28.24
CA ARG A 124 -7.94 -12.56 -29.54
C ARG A 124 -6.44 -12.31 -29.37
N ILE A 125 -6.03 -11.57 -28.37
CA ILE A 125 -4.61 -11.35 -28.05
C ILE A 125 -3.94 -12.68 -27.69
N LYS A 126 -4.64 -13.59 -26.99
CA LYS A 126 -4.13 -14.94 -26.65
C LYS A 126 -4.07 -15.91 -27.85
N SER A 127 -4.95 -15.75 -28.84
CA SER A 127 -5.03 -16.68 -29.98
C SER A 127 -4.18 -16.28 -31.16
N ASN A 128 -3.88 -15.03 -31.34
CA ASN A 128 -3.03 -14.50 -32.38
C ASN A 128 -1.66 -14.23 -31.81
N GLY A 129 -0.78 -15.23 -31.79
CA GLY A 129 0.64 -15.00 -31.62
C GLY A 129 1.08 -13.89 -32.58
N TYR A 130 1.19 -12.70 -32.10
CA TYR A 130 1.94 -11.53 -32.61
C TYR A 130 1.90 -11.18 -34.12
N ASP A 131 0.87 -11.51 -34.89
CA ASP A 131 0.74 -10.97 -36.24
C ASP A 131 -0.67 -10.39 -36.45
N GLU A 132 -0.72 -9.10 -36.84
CA GLU A 132 -1.90 -8.31 -37.26
C GLU A 132 -2.72 -7.62 -36.15
N VAL A 133 -2.18 -6.51 -35.58
CA VAL A 133 -3.00 -5.37 -35.15
C VAL A 133 -2.46 -4.10 -35.81
N MET A 134 -2.70 -3.95 -37.09
CA MET A 134 -2.65 -2.71 -37.86
C MET A 134 -3.61 -2.85 -39.03
N ALA A 135 -4.84 -2.45 -38.89
CA ALA A 135 -5.75 -1.89 -39.88
C ALA A 135 -7.20 -2.02 -39.42
N ASP A 136 -7.75 -0.98 -38.95
CA ASP A 136 -8.97 -0.33 -39.44
C ASP A 136 -9.26 0.90 -38.59
N GLY A 137 -8.67 2.01 -39.03
CA GLY A 137 -9.07 3.34 -38.62
C GLY A 137 -10.36 3.71 -39.29
N VAL A 138 -11.39 4.00 -38.52
CA VAL A 138 -12.53 4.82 -38.96
C VAL A 138 -12.51 6.07 -38.11
N ILE A 139 -12.07 7.16 -38.74
CA ILE A 139 -12.15 8.52 -38.25
C ILE A 139 -13.63 8.93 -38.32
N ALA A 140 -14.18 9.41 -37.22
CA ALA A 140 -15.36 10.26 -37.24
C ALA A 140 -15.02 11.52 -36.43
N GLU A 141 -14.74 12.60 -37.17
CA GLU A 141 -14.73 13.96 -36.64
C GLU A 141 -16.17 14.38 -36.32
N ASP A 142 -16.41 14.78 -35.09
CA ASP A 142 -17.43 15.80 -34.79
C ASP A 142 -16.99 16.60 -33.56
N SER A 143 -16.60 17.84 -33.84
CA SER A 143 -16.21 18.85 -32.88
C SER A 143 -17.48 19.48 -32.26
N VAL A 144 -17.62 19.40 -30.95
CA VAL A 144 -18.58 20.20 -30.20
C VAL A 144 -17.84 21.22 -29.35
N GLU A 145 -17.94 22.47 -29.75
CA GLU A 145 -17.51 23.63 -28.97
C GLU A 145 -18.38 23.78 -27.71
N TYR A 146 -17.77 23.75 -26.54
CA TYR A 146 -18.36 24.25 -25.31
C TYR A 146 -17.69 25.56 -24.89
N SER A 147 -18.49 26.60 -24.79
CA SER A 147 -18.11 27.91 -24.29
C SER A 147 -17.92 27.86 -22.77
N VAL A 148 -16.73 28.21 -22.31
CA VAL A 148 -16.39 28.39 -20.90
C VAL A 148 -16.91 29.74 -20.45
N GLN A 149 -17.75 29.78 -19.43
CA GLN A 149 -17.99 30.98 -18.64
C GLN A 149 -17.01 30.95 -17.45
N GLU A 150 -16.16 31.98 -17.40
CA GLU A 150 -15.30 32.26 -16.26
C GLU A 150 -16.17 32.70 -15.07
N GLU A 151 -16.21 31.90 -14.01
CA GLU A 151 -16.64 32.34 -12.69
C GLU A 151 -15.41 32.67 -11.85
N GLU A 152 -15.33 33.91 -11.38
CA GLU A 152 -14.30 34.39 -10.48
C GLU A 152 -14.31 33.58 -9.16
N VAL A 153 -13.26 32.83 -8.91
CA VAL A 153 -13.05 32.13 -7.63
C VAL A 153 -12.64 33.16 -6.57
N ASN A 154 -13.55 33.47 -5.69
CA ASN A 154 -13.30 34.28 -4.49
C ASN A 154 -12.36 33.48 -3.56
N GLN A 155 -11.15 34.00 -3.39
CA GLN A 155 -10.22 33.53 -2.35
C GLN A 155 -10.79 33.85 -0.97
N ASN A 156 -11.53 32.95 -0.40
CA ASN A 156 -11.78 32.95 1.04
C ASN A 156 -10.70 32.12 1.73
N SER A 157 -9.74 32.83 2.33
CA SER A 157 -8.86 32.24 3.33
C SER A 157 -9.71 31.62 4.44
N VAL A 158 -9.77 30.30 4.44
CA VAL A 158 -10.39 29.55 5.53
C VAL A 158 -9.56 29.79 6.78
N ASN A 159 -10.12 30.52 7.72
CA ASN A 159 -9.59 30.62 9.07
C ASN A 159 -9.50 29.20 9.65
N VAL A 160 -8.29 28.72 9.84
CA VAL A 160 -8.02 27.51 10.62
C VAL A 160 -8.66 27.73 11.99
N SER A 161 -9.79 27.09 12.23
CA SER A 161 -10.36 27.03 13.57
C SER A 161 -9.31 26.40 14.48
N SER A 162 -8.92 27.13 15.52
CA SER A 162 -8.04 26.64 16.57
C SER A 162 -8.63 25.34 17.13
N GLN A 163 -8.17 24.19 16.65
CA GLN A 163 -8.45 22.92 17.30
C GLN A 163 -7.90 23.04 18.73
N GLN A 164 -8.75 22.81 19.72
CA GLN A 164 -8.30 22.66 21.09
C GLN A 164 -7.25 21.55 21.07
N LYS A 165 -6.01 21.84 21.58
CA LYS A 165 -4.94 20.83 21.67
C LYS A 165 -5.51 19.60 22.37
N LYS A 166 -5.59 18.49 21.64
CA LYS A 166 -5.96 17.20 22.21
C LYS A 166 -4.90 16.82 23.26
N ALA A 167 -5.33 16.27 24.39
CA ALA A 167 -4.42 15.78 25.45
C ALA A 167 -3.80 14.41 25.07
N TYR A 168 -3.95 13.95 23.83
CA TYR A 168 -3.44 12.68 23.34
C TYR A 168 -2.94 12.81 21.90
N SER A 169 -2.02 11.90 21.52
CA SER A 169 -1.54 11.80 20.14
C SER A 169 -2.63 11.24 19.22
N ASP A 170 -2.60 11.67 17.98
CA ASP A 170 -3.47 11.17 16.91
C ASP A 170 -2.58 10.58 15.81
N THR A 171 -3.17 9.79 14.91
CA THR A 171 -2.49 9.28 13.72
C THR A 171 -1.99 10.45 12.87
N TYR A 172 -0.76 10.38 12.38
CA TYR A 172 -0.25 11.39 11.44
C TYR A 172 -1.00 11.31 10.12
N ASN A 173 -1.52 12.42 9.66
CA ASN A 173 -2.28 12.55 8.42
C ASN A 173 -1.39 13.16 7.33
N GLN A 174 -1.44 12.59 6.12
CA GLN A 174 -0.72 13.12 4.95
C GLN A 174 -1.27 14.50 4.57
N GLU A 175 -2.61 14.63 4.52
CA GLU A 175 -3.29 15.82 4.05
C GLU A 175 -4.07 16.52 5.18
N THR A 176 -4.05 17.85 5.16
CA THR A 176 -4.82 18.64 6.13
C THR A 176 -6.33 18.40 5.94
N GLY A 177 -7.02 18.06 7.02
CA GLY A 177 -8.47 17.81 7.00
C GLY A 177 -8.87 16.42 6.52
N VAL A 178 -7.90 15.55 6.17
CA VAL A 178 -8.13 14.13 5.85
C VAL A 178 -7.47 13.28 6.93
N LEU A 179 -8.29 12.56 7.69
CA LEU A 179 -7.83 11.69 8.76
C LEU A 179 -7.48 10.31 8.18
N GLU A 180 -6.45 9.70 8.73
CA GLU A 180 -6.05 8.34 8.34
C GLU A 180 -6.46 7.33 9.41
N ALA A 181 -6.84 6.13 8.94
CA ALA A 181 -7.11 4.98 9.80
C ALA A 181 -5.82 4.48 10.47
N ASP A 182 -5.95 3.69 11.52
CA ASP A 182 -4.86 2.93 12.13
C ASP A 182 -5.44 1.80 12.97
N ILE A 183 -4.67 0.78 13.24
CA ILE A 183 -5.02 -0.32 14.13
C ILE A 183 -5.10 0.11 15.61
N VAL A 184 -4.67 1.33 15.94
CA VAL A 184 -4.83 1.92 17.28
C VAL A 184 -5.60 3.23 17.21
N LYS A 185 -6.58 3.42 18.11
CA LYS A 185 -7.31 4.68 18.30
C LYS A 185 -7.51 4.95 19.78
N THR A 186 -7.61 6.23 20.14
CA THR A 186 -7.88 6.66 21.52
C THR A 186 -8.75 7.92 21.58
N ASP A 187 -9.60 8.01 22.60
CA ASP A 187 -10.33 9.22 22.97
C ASP A 187 -9.67 9.98 24.15
N GLY A 188 -8.48 9.52 24.59
CA GLY A 188 -7.75 10.06 25.72
C GLY A 188 -8.08 9.38 27.07
N ASN A 189 -9.12 8.51 27.11
CA ASN A 189 -9.47 7.71 28.28
C ASN A 189 -9.53 6.22 27.96
N ASN A 190 -9.82 5.88 26.70
CA ASN A 190 -9.88 4.52 26.24
C ASN A 190 -8.89 4.33 25.10
N ILE A 191 -8.19 3.21 25.09
CA ILE A 191 -7.33 2.74 24.00
C ILE A 191 -8.04 1.58 23.33
N TYR A 192 -8.12 1.59 22.01
CA TYR A 192 -8.63 0.51 21.18
C TYR A 192 -7.49 0.05 20.27
N TYR A 193 -7.16 -1.22 20.32
CA TYR A 193 -6.06 -1.79 19.54
C TYR A 193 -6.54 -3.06 18.83
N ALA A 194 -6.48 -3.06 17.50
CA ALA A 194 -6.84 -4.21 16.68
C ALA A 194 -5.69 -5.21 16.58
N CYS A 195 -5.98 -6.48 16.86
CA CYS A 195 -5.05 -7.59 16.73
C CYS A 195 -5.75 -8.78 16.06
N GLY A 196 -5.44 -9.01 14.79
CA GLY A 196 -6.13 -10.05 14.01
C GLY A 196 -7.62 -9.75 13.86
N ASN A 197 -8.46 -10.56 14.48
CA ASN A 197 -9.92 -10.43 14.48
C ASN A 197 -10.51 -9.96 15.83
N VAL A 198 -9.66 -9.41 16.70
CA VAL A 198 -10.07 -8.98 18.05
C VAL A 198 -9.63 -7.56 18.30
N ILE A 199 -10.43 -6.77 18.97
CA ILE A 199 -10.05 -5.48 19.53
C ILE A 199 -9.77 -5.65 21.01
N ASN A 200 -8.51 -5.43 21.39
CA ASN A 200 -8.08 -5.25 22.77
C ASN A 200 -8.35 -3.81 23.17
N ALA A 201 -9.14 -3.58 24.20
CA ALA A 201 -9.45 -2.24 24.68
C ALA A 201 -9.11 -2.09 26.15
N ALA A 202 -8.57 -0.92 26.50
CA ALA A 202 -8.23 -0.58 27.86
C ALA A 202 -8.74 0.81 28.22
N ASN A 203 -9.43 0.94 29.37
CA ASN A 203 -9.69 2.22 29.97
C ASN A 203 -8.47 2.64 30.80
N VAL A 204 -7.98 3.85 30.60
CA VAL A 204 -6.69 4.32 31.17
C VAL A 204 -6.85 5.63 31.91
N LYS A 205 -6.04 5.80 32.97
CA LYS A 205 -5.94 7.05 33.72
C LYS A 205 -4.60 7.14 34.43
N ASP A 206 -3.93 8.27 34.30
CA ASP A 206 -2.66 8.56 34.99
C ASP A 206 -1.62 7.43 34.82
N GLY A 207 -1.47 6.90 33.59
CA GLY A 207 -0.58 5.79 33.27
C GLY A 207 -1.05 4.41 33.70
N LYS A 208 -2.23 4.26 34.30
CA LYS A 208 -2.77 2.99 34.81
C LYS A 208 -3.87 2.45 33.94
N PHE A 209 -3.93 1.13 33.85
CA PHE A 209 -5.02 0.38 33.22
C PHE A 209 -6.11 0.09 34.26
N LEU A 210 -7.27 0.72 34.11
CA LEU A 210 -8.38 0.59 35.09
C LEU A 210 -9.28 -0.60 34.77
N ASN A 211 -9.50 -0.86 33.47
CA ASN A 211 -10.31 -1.96 32.98
C ASN A 211 -9.84 -2.36 31.59
N THR A 212 -9.94 -3.65 31.26
CA THR A 212 -9.63 -4.19 29.94
C THR A 212 -10.74 -5.09 29.45
N ILE A 213 -11.05 -5.01 28.17
CA ILE A 213 -12.03 -5.88 27.50
C ILE A 213 -11.51 -6.31 26.15
N GLN A 214 -12.08 -7.39 25.63
CA GLN A 214 -11.93 -7.82 24.25
C GLN A 214 -13.29 -7.92 23.58
N PHE A 215 -13.42 -7.35 22.39
CA PHE A 215 -14.66 -7.41 21.61
C PHE A 215 -14.36 -7.53 20.11
N HIS A 216 -15.38 -7.56 19.24
CA HIS A 216 -15.26 -7.80 17.81
C HIS A 216 -14.49 -9.13 17.57
N LYS A 217 -15.12 -10.25 18.00
CA LYS A 217 -14.51 -11.60 17.91
C LYS A 217 -15.07 -12.39 16.73
N ASP A 218 -15.31 -11.70 15.61
CA ASP A 218 -15.84 -12.31 14.39
C ASP A 218 -14.72 -13.09 13.65
N GLU A 219 -15.07 -13.83 12.59
CA GLU A 219 -14.06 -14.55 11.80
C GLU A 219 -13.26 -13.61 10.85
N GLU A 220 -13.60 -12.34 10.84
CA GLU A 220 -13.08 -11.30 9.96
C GLU A 220 -11.78 -10.68 10.50
N ALA A 221 -10.76 -10.56 9.66
CA ALA A 221 -9.54 -9.87 10.04
C ALA A 221 -9.74 -8.34 10.00
N ILE A 222 -9.37 -7.64 11.07
CA ILE A 222 -9.45 -6.18 11.15
C ILE A 222 -8.29 -5.56 10.36
N ASN A 223 -8.62 -4.67 9.44
CA ASN A 223 -7.66 -3.94 8.64
C ASN A 223 -7.28 -2.60 9.29
N ASP A 224 -8.30 -1.81 9.68
CA ASP A 224 -8.13 -0.44 10.14
C ASP A 224 -9.28 0.00 11.06
N MET A 225 -9.07 1.11 11.79
CA MET A 225 -10.09 1.72 12.63
C MET A 225 -10.06 3.24 12.52
N TYR A 226 -11.22 3.86 12.76
CA TYR A 226 -11.37 5.29 13.05
C TYR A 226 -12.09 5.51 14.37
N LEU A 227 -11.86 6.66 14.96
CA LEU A 227 -12.64 7.16 16.08
C LEU A 227 -13.11 8.58 15.77
N TYR A 228 -14.41 8.76 15.62
CA TYR A 228 -15.01 10.04 15.27
C TYR A 228 -16.31 10.27 16.06
N ASN A 229 -16.41 11.41 16.75
CA ASN A 229 -17.61 11.83 17.50
C ASN A 229 -18.26 10.70 18.33
N ASN A 230 -17.46 9.98 19.13
CA ASN A 230 -17.88 8.83 19.95
C ASN A 230 -18.38 7.60 19.16
N ILE A 231 -18.05 7.51 17.89
CA ILE A 231 -18.25 6.31 17.07
C ILE A 231 -16.88 5.70 16.78
N LEU A 232 -16.70 4.43 17.17
CA LEU A 232 -15.57 3.61 16.75
C LEU A 232 -15.99 2.85 15.49
N ILE A 233 -15.25 3.06 14.42
CA ILE A 233 -15.50 2.48 13.10
C ILE A 233 -14.41 1.43 12.87
N VAL A 234 -14.80 0.19 12.67
CA VAL A 234 -13.92 -0.96 12.50
C VAL A 234 -14.07 -1.47 11.07
N ILE A 235 -12.98 -1.44 10.31
CA ILE A 235 -12.93 -1.96 8.95
C ILE A 235 -12.29 -3.34 8.98
N SER A 236 -12.96 -4.35 8.45
CA SER A 236 -12.52 -5.75 8.44
C SER A 236 -12.71 -6.41 7.08
N SER A 237 -12.00 -7.51 6.85
CA SER A 237 -12.07 -8.31 5.64
C SER A 237 -12.59 -9.71 5.95
N ALA A 238 -13.71 -10.08 5.34
CA ALA A 238 -14.28 -11.41 5.43
C ALA A 238 -13.85 -12.27 4.23
N ASN A 239 -13.35 -13.49 4.51
CA ASN A 239 -13.06 -14.47 3.48
C ASN A 239 -14.31 -15.32 3.23
N ASN A 240 -15.00 -15.08 2.12
CA ASN A 240 -16.13 -15.89 1.69
C ASN A 240 -15.63 -16.96 0.69
N PHE A 241 -15.63 -18.24 1.12
CA PHE A 241 -15.36 -19.34 0.21
C PHE A 241 -16.63 -19.64 -0.58
N SER A 242 -16.62 -19.42 -1.92
CA SER A 242 -17.69 -19.96 -2.74
C SER A 242 -17.53 -21.48 -2.88
N GLU A 243 -18.54 -22.25 -2.47
CA GLU A 243 -18.62 -23.66 -2.75
C GLU A 243 -18.78 -23.87 -4.27
N ASN A 244 -17.84 -24.64 -4.84
CA ASN A 244 -17.95 -25.32 -6.14
C ASN A 244 -18.05 -24.46 -7.41
N VAL A 245 -16.91 -23.97 -7.90
CA VAL A 245 -16.74 -23.81 -9.35
C VAL A 245 -16.06 -25.06 -9.90
N ASN A 246 -16.83 -25.96 -10.51
CA ASN A 246 -16.32 -27.12 -11.23
C ASN A 246 -15.71 -26.64 -12.57
N TYR A 247 -14.41 -26.41 -12.62
CA TYR A 247 -13.69 -26.38 -13.90
C TYR A 247 -13.38 -27.84 -14.29
N GLY A 248 -13.92 -28.26 -15.46
CA GLY A 248 -13.90 -29.62 -15.96
C GLY A 248 -12.55 -30.32 -15.89
N GLU A 249 -12.63 -31.60 -15.49
CA GLU A 249 -11.68 -32.71 -15.62
C GLU A 249 -10.18 -32.33 -15.40
N GLU A 250 -9.73 -32.50 -14.22
CA GLU A 250 -8.46 -32.86 -13.60
C GLU A 250 -8.07 -31.92 -12.43
N ASN A 251 -8.45 -32.35 -11.22
CA ASN A 251 -7.76 -32.13 -9.92
C ASN A 251 -7.12 -30.77 -9.57
N ASP A 252 -7.73 -29.64 -9.84
CA ASP A 252 -7.38 -28.39 -9.17
C ASP A 252 -8.65 -27.69 -8.67
N CYS A 253 -9.08 -28.03 -7.45
CA CYS A 253 -10.10 -27.29 -6.71
C CYS A 253 -9.45 -26.03 -6.13
N CYS A 254 -9.16 -25.02 -6.94
CA CYS A 254 -8.99 -23.67 -6.45
C CYS A 254 -10.38 -23.05 -6.31
N GLY A 255 -10.98 -23.14 -5.13
CA GLY A 255 -12.16 -22.34 -4.81
C GLY A 255 -11.80 -20.86 -4.98
N LEU A 256 -12.61 -20.11 -5.71
CA LEU A 256 -12.46 -18.66 -5.79
C LEU A 256 -12.77 -18.09 -4.41
N ILE A 257 -11.80 -17.42 -3.82
CA ILE A 257 -11.97 -16.70 -2.57
C ILE A 257 -12.52 -15.33 -2.95
N TYR A 258 -13.76 -15.07 -2.58
CA TYR A 258 -14.32 -13.71 -2.62
C TYR A 258 -14.07 -13.08 -1.26
N ASN A 259 -13.45 -11.91 -1.25
CA ASN A 259 -13.34 -11.13 -0.04
C ASN A 259 -14.47 -10.09 -0.05
N ASP A 260 -15.11 -9.92 1.08
CA ASP A 260 -15.99 -8.78 1.33
C ASP A 260 -15.29 -7.84 2.31
N THR A 261 -15.44 -6.53 2.11
CA THR A 261 -14.98 -5.51 3.06
C THR A 261 -16.15 -5.09 3.93
N CYS A 262 -15.99 -5.21 5.25
CA CYS A 262 -17.01 -4.94 6.24
C CYS A 262 -16.66 -3.69 7.04
N ILE A 263 -17.65 -2.88 7.41
CA ILE A 263 -17.54 -1.83 8.40
C ILE A 263 -18.51 -2.11 9.53
N SER A 264 -17.97 -2.20 10.75
CA SER A 264 -18.77 -2.29 11.98
C SER A 264 -18.70 -0.97 12.74
N PHE A 265 -19.83 -0.38 13.01
CA PHE A 265 -19.94 0.88 13.75
C PHE A 265 -20.31 0.57 15.21
N TYR A 266 -19.48 1.05 16.13
CA TYR A 266 -19.69 0.89 17.58
C TYR A 266 -19.81 2.25 18.27
N THR A 267 -20.53 2.31 19.39
CA THR A 267 -20.30 3.43 20.33
C THR A 267 -18.89 3.33 20.90
N SER A 268 -18.20 4.46 21.12
CA SER A 268 -16.95 4.45 21.89
C SER A 268 -17.21 4.41 23.41
N GLY A 269 -16.17 4.22 24.20
CA GLY A 269 -16.19 4.21 25.64
C GLY A 269 -15.75 2.87 26.22
N GLU A 270 -15.92 2.71 27.53
CA GLU A 270 -15.47 1.53 28.27
C GLU A 270 -16.15 0.22 27.81
N TYR A 271 -17.39 0.31 27.29
CA TYR A 271 -18.20 -0.84 26.84
C TYR A 271 -18.81 -0.56 25.47
N PRO A 272 -18.05 -0.68 24.37
CA PRO A 272 -18.56 -0.42 23.02
C PRO A 272 -19.75 -1.29 22.65
N GLN A 273 -20.78 -0.70 22.03
CA GLN A 273 -21.97 -1.40 21.55
C GLN A 273 -22.09 -1.26 20.05
N LEU A 274 -22.33 -2.36 19.33
CA LEU A 274 -22.58 -2.34 17.89
C LEU A 274 -23.89 -1.57 17.59
N ILE A 275 -23.81 -0.59 16.69
CA ILE A 275 -24.96 0.23 16.26
C ILE A 275 -25.39 -0.03 14.83
N GLY A 276 -24.54 -0.63 14.01
CA GLY A 276 -24.86 -1.03 12.64
C GLY A 276 -23.68 -1.57 11.89
N THR A 277 -23.95 -2.22 10.76
CA THR A 277 -22.93 -2.81 9.89
C THR A 277 -23.18 -2.45 8.43
N TYR A 278 -22.10 -2.33 7.69
CA TYR A 278 -22.10 -2.22 6.25
C TYR A 278 -21.09 -3.21 5.67
N THR A 279 -21.44 -3.83 4.55
CA THR A 279 -20.53 -4.73 3.83
C THR A 279 -20.59 -4.41 2.36
N GLN A 280 -19.44 -4.26 1.69
CA GLN A 280 -19.37 -4.20 0.24
C GLN A 280 -18.48 -5.30 -0.31
N GLU A 281 -18.83 -5.78 -1.49
CA GLU A 281 -18.08 -6.81 -2.18
C GLU A 281 -16.70 -6.28 -2.58
N GLY A 282 -15.70 -7.14 -2.44
CA GLY A 282 -14.32 -6.87 -2.82
C GLY A 282 -13.35 -6.77 -1.66
N SER A 283 -12.08 -7.01 -1.99
CA SER A 283 -10.97 -6.88 -1.05
C SER A 283 -10.78 -5.42 -0.65
N TYR A 284 -10.56 -5.19 0.65
CA TYR A 284 -10.21 -3.88 1.18
C TYR A 284 -9.02 -3.29 0.40
N ASN A 285 -9.15 -2.05 -0.04
CA ASN A 285 -8.07 -1.27 -0.63
C ASN A 285 -7.66 -0.13 0.30
N ASP A 286 -8.59 0.78 0.59
CA ASP A 286 -8.29 1.95 1.40
C ASP A 286 -9.56 2.57 1.99
N VAL A 287 -9.38 3.42 3.01
CA VAL A 287 -10.45 4.20 3.63
C VAL A 287 -9.93 5.58 4.02
N ARG A 288 -10.73 6.62 3.78
CA ARG A 288 -10.42 8.00 4.15
C ARG A 288 -11.59 8.66 4.86
N LEU A 289 -11.26 9.45 5.87
CA LEU A 289 -12.24 10.20 6.65
C LEU A 289 -11.89 11.68 6.62
N THR A 290 -12.79 12.52 6.13
CA THR A 290 -12.60 13.95 6.20
C THR A 290 -12.98 14.48 7.61
N ASP A 291 -12.35 15.57 8.06
CA ASP A 291 -12.53 16.10 9.40
C ASP A 291 -13.96 16.64 9.66
N ASN A 292 -14.73 16.89 8.59
CA ASN A 292 -16.16 17.21 8.65
C ASN A 292 -17.07 15.97 8.76
N GLY A 293 -16.50 14.75 8.82
CA GLY A 293 -17.19 13.50 9.16
C GLY A 293 -17.74 12.71 7.99
N TYR A 294 -17.17 12.87 6.80
CA TYR A 294 -17.48 11.98 5.68
C TYR A 294 -16.40 10.91 5.50
N LEU A 295 -16.81 9.63 5.55
CA LEU A 295 -15.95 8.47 5.35
C LEU A 295 -16.11 7.96 3.93
N TYR A 296 -15.00 7.63 3.26
CA TYR A 296 -14.95 7.06 1.92
C TYR A 296 -14.20 5.73 1.97
N LEU A 297 -14.88 4.63 1.65
CA LEU A 297 -14.33 3.28 1.60
C LEU A 297 -14.09 2.87 0.16
N VAL A 298 -12.92 2.32 -0.14
CA VAL A 298 -12.57 1.75 -1.46
C VAL A 298 -12.29 0.26 -1.33
N SER A 299 -12.91 -0.57 -2.18
CA SER A 299 -12.62 -2.00 -2.31
C SER A 299 -12.49 -2.41 -3.77
N ASN A 300 -11.77 -3.49 -4.02
CA ASN A 300 -11.60 -4.08 -5.35
C ASN A 300 -12.33 -5.41 -5.46
N THR A 301 -13.30 -5.50 -6.36
CA THR A 301 -14.01 -6.74 -6.69
C THR A 301 -13.44 -7.32 -7.97
N GLU A 302 -13.11 -8.59 -7.94
CA GLU A 302 -12.69 -9.33 -9.13
C GLU A 302 -13.71 -10.44 -9.42
N LYS A 303 -14.35 -10.39 -10.58
CA LYS A 303 -15.36 -11.35 -11.02
C LYS A 303 -14.74 -12.26 -12.10
N TYR A 304 -14.28 -13.44 -11.71
CA TYR A 304 -13.73 -14.43 -12.66
C TYR A 304 -14.82 -15.23 -13.36
N TYR A 305 -15.57 -14.60 -14.26
CA TYR A 305 -16.57 -15.30 -15.04
C TYR A 305 -16.27 -15.22 -16.53
N SER A 306 -16.46 -16.34 -17.24
CA SER A 306 -16.64 -16.28 -18.67
C SER A 306 -18.05 -15.75 -18.99
N SER A 307 -18.17 -14.81 -19.91
CA SER A 307 -19.48 -14.33 -20.41
C SER A 307 -20.36 -15.43 -20.99
N LYS A 308 -19.84 -16.68 -21.08
CA LYS A 308 -20.58 -17.87 -21.48
C LYS A 308 -21.34 -18.54 -20.35
N ASP A 309 -21.01 -18.20 -19.10
CA ASP A 309 -21.54 -18.86 -17.90
C ASP A 309 -22.81 -18.22 -17.38
N PHE A 310 -23.21 -17.05 -17.91
CA PHE A 310 -24.41 -16.32 -17.52
C PHE A 310 -24.96 -15.45 -18.65
N THR A 311 -26.14 -14.94 -18.48
CA THR A 311 -26.82 -14.04 -19.40
C THR A 311 -26.90 -12.63 -18.82
N SER A 312 -27.23 -11.63 -19.64
CA SER A 312 -27.43 -10.25 -19.19
C SER A 312 -28.57 -10.07 -18.18
N GLU A 313 -29.48 -11.07 -18.05
CA GLU A 313 -30.60 -11.02 -17.12
C GLU A 313 -30.18 -11.48 -15.70
N GLU A 314 -29.04 -12.19 -15.57
CA GLU A 314 -28.51 -12.71 -14.31
C GLU A 314 -27.50 -11.71 -13.70
N PHE A 315 -27.93 -10.44 -13.54
CA PHE A 315 -27.06 -9.35 -13.14
C PHE A 315 -26.41 -9.56 -11.76
N GLU A 316 -27.05 -10.32 -10.88
CA GLU A 316 -26.51 -10.68 -9.55
C GLU A 316 -25.14 -11.37 -9.63
N LYS A 317 -24.82 -11.97 -10.77
CA LYS A 317 -23.55 -12.66 -10.98
C LYS A 317 -22.38 -11.73 -11.34
N TYR A 318 -22.66 -10.56 -11.94
CA TYR A 318 -21.60 -9.70 -12.48
C TYR A 318 -21.64 -8.25 -11.98
N ILE A 319 -22.70 -7.83 -11.28
CA ILE A 319 -22.80 -6.51 -10.67
C ILE A 319 -22.29 -6.56 -9.21
N PRO A 320 -21.50 -5.57 -8.75
CA PRO A 320 -21.10 -5.49 -7.35
C PRO A 320 -22.30 -5.36 -6.41
N ARG A 321 -22.21 -6.05 -5.28
CA ARG A 321 -23.23 -6.02 -4.23
C ARG A 321 -22.70 -5.33 -2.98
N TYR A 322 -23.63 -4.87 -2.14
CA TYR A 322 -23.37 -4.37 -0.80
C TYR A 322 -24.52 -4.78 0.14
N SER A 323 -24.32 -4.64 1.44
CA SER A 323 -25.40 -4.85 2.40
C SER A 323 -25.34 -3.85 3.54
N VAL A 324 -26.51 -3.50 4.05
CA VAL A 324 -26.68 -2.67 5.26
C VAL A 324 -27.43 -3.50 6.28
N ASN A 325 -26.85 -3.74 7.45
CA ASN A 325 -27.42 -4.62 8.48
C ASN A 325 -27.88 -5.96 7.89
N GLN A 326 -27.07 -6.58 7.03
CA GLN A 326 -27.30 -7.84 6.32
C GLN A 326 -28.38 -7.81 5.21
N GLU A 327 -29.02 -6.66 4.94
CA GLU A 327 -29.91 -6.51 3.79
C GLU A 327 -29.09 -6.29 2.51
N VAL A 328 -29.07 -7.28 1.62
CA VAL A 328 -28.26 -7.25 0.37
C VAL A 328 -28.91 -6.39 -0.69
N LYS A 329 -28.10 -5.56 -1.34
CA LYS A 329 -28.46 -4.68 -2.46
C LYS A 329 -27.37 -4.76 -3.55
N TYR A 330 -27.71 -4.33 -4.75
CA TYR A 330 -26.77 -4.25 -5.89
C TYR A 330 -26.56 -2.80 -6.30
N VAL A 331 -25.39 -2.49 -6.84
CA VAL A 331 -25.09 -1.15 -7.33
C VAL A 331 -25.96 -0.86 -8.55
N GLU A 332 -26.67 0.28 -8.53
CA GLU A 332 -27.54 0.67 -9.63
C GLU A 332 -26.72 1.05 -10.89
N PRO A 333 -27.25 0.86 -12.11
CA PRO A 333 -26.50 1.11 -13.33
C PRO A 333 -25.99 2.55 -13.49
N ASP A 334 -26.75 3.53 -13.04
CA ASP A 334 -26.37 4.95 -13.03
C ASP A 334 -25.33 5.32 -11.98
N CYS A 335 -24.86 4.33 -11.20
CA CYS A 335 -23.73 4.40 -10.28
C CYS A 335 -22.55 3.54 -10.75
N ILE A 336 -22.63 2.92 -11.95
CA ILE A 336 -21.56 2.10 -12.52
C ILE A 336 -20.93 2.84 -13.70
N MET A 337 -19.63 3.13 -13.57
CA MET A 337 -18.84 3.74 -14.61
C MET A 337 -18.10 2.67 -15.43
N ILE A 338 -18.22 2.77 -16.74
CA ILE A 338 -17.50 1.95 -17.70
C ILE A 338 -16.76 2.86 -18.69
N PRO A 339 -15.60 2.46 -19.23
CA PRO A 339 -14.95 3.17 -20.32
C PRO A 339 -15.85 3.25 -21.55
N GLU A 340 -15.88 4.40 -22.23
CA GLU A 340 -16.61 4.55 -23.51
C GLU A 340 -16.06 3.60 -24.58
N TYR A 341 -14.77 3.35 -24.55
CA TYR A 341 -14.09 2.39 -25.39
C TYR A 341 -13.48 1.28 -24.52
N CYS A 342 -13.68 0.03 -24.91
CA CYS A 342 -13.04 -1.07 -24.20
C CYS A 342 -11.53 -1.03 -24.43
N PRO A 343 -10.72 -0.84 -23.41
CA PRO A 343 -9.26 -0.75 -23.56
C PRO A 343 -8.68 -2.05 -24.14
N ASP A 344 -7.55 -1.94 -24.83
CA ASP A 344 -6.84 -3.10 -25.39
C ASP A 344 -5.98 -3.82 -24.33
N VAL A 345 -6.16 -3.47 -23.05
CA VAL A 345 -5.34 -3.97 -21.94
C VAL A 345 -5.91 -5.29 -21.41
N LEU A 346 -5.01 -6.24 -21.22
CA LEU A 346 -5.29 -7.62 -20.75
C LEU A 346 -5.71 -7.70 -19.27
N TYR A 347 -5.68 -6.60 -18.54
CA TYR A 347 -5.87 -6.59 -17.09
C TYR A 347 -7.31 -6.23 -16.75
N SER A 348 -7.95 -7.12 -15.98
CA SER A 348 -9.20 -6.89 -15.25
C SER A 348 -10.46 -6.58 -16.08
N SER A 349 -10.69 -7.33 -17.14
CA SER A 349 -11.95 -7.20 -17.91
C SER A 349 -13.24 -7.42 -17.09
N SER A 350 -13.12 -7.87 -15.84
CA SER A 350 -14.26 -8.18 -14.96
C SER A 350 -14.05 -7.71 -13.53
N ALA A 351 -13.28 -6.65 -13.32
CA ALA A 351 -13.04 -6.06 -12.02
C ALA A 351 -13.79 -4.73 -11.85
N PHE A 352 -14.02 -4.38 -10.59
CA PHE A 352 -14.54 -3.08 -10.19
C PHE A 352 -13.77 -2.52 -9.01
N ALA A 353 -13.46 -1.24 -9.05
CA ALA A 353 -13.18 -0.44 -7.87
C ALA A 353 -14.51 0.12 -7.33
N ASN A 354 -14.91 -0.27 -6.12
CA ASN A 354 -16.14 0.18 -5.50
C ASN A 354 -15.80 1.25 -4.47
N ILE A 355 -16.54 2.36 -4.49
CA ILE A 355 -16.36 3.48 -3.57
C ILE A 355 -17.70 3.73 -2.87
N SER A 356 -17.71 3.69 -1.53
CA SER A 356 -18.90 4.03 -0.74
C SER A 356 -18.60 5.20 0.20
N ALA A 357 -19.51 6.15 0.26
CA ALA A 357 -19.43 7.31 1.15
C ALA A 357 -20.44 7.22 2.28
N PHE A 358 -20.05 7.71 3.47
CA PHE A 358 -20.89 7.70 4.68
C PHE A 358 -20.84 9.05 5.37
N ASN A 359 -21.95 9.46 5.97
CA ASN A 359 -22.01 10.63 6.85
C ASN A 359 -22.05 10.20 8.32
N LEU A 360 -20.93 10.32 9.01
CA LEU A 360 -20.79 9.93 10.42
C LEU A 360 -21.56 10.86 11.39
N ASN A 361 -22.08 11.98 10.93
CA ASN A 361 -22.92 12.88 11.72
C ASN A 361 -24.43 12.58 11.56
N ALA A 362 -24.79 11.59 10.71
CA ALA A 362 -26.18 11.17 10.54
C ALA A 362 -26.66 10.30 11.71
N GLU A 363 -28.00 10.16 11.87
CA GLU A 363 -28.61 9.25 12.85
C GLU A 363 -28.28 7.77 12.55
N THR A 364 -28.09 7.43 11.27
CA THR A 364 -27.74 6.11 10.77
C THR A 364 -26.39 6.19 10.02
N PRO A 365 -25.24 6.30 10.75
CA PRO A 365 -23.93 6.51 10.13
C PRO A 365 -23.46 5.31 9.30
N TYR A 366 -24.10 4.16 9.39
CA TYR A 366 -23.84 2.93 8.64
C TYR A 366 -24.58 2.85 7.30
N GLU A 367 -25.49 3.80 7.02
CA GLU A 367 -26.14 3.90 5.71
C GLU A 367 -25.29 4.73 4.75
N PRO A 368 -24.91 4.20 3.56
CA PRO A 368 -24.12 4.96 2.60
C PRO A 368 -24.91 6.14 2.04
N THR A 369 -24.25 7.29 1.92
CA THR A 369 -24.81 8.50 1.28
C THR A 369 -24.65 8.47 -0.23
N ASP A 370 -23.63 7.77 -0.74
CA ASP A 370 -23.38 7.55 -2.16
C ASP A 370 -22.58 6.26 -2.37
N ILE A 371 -22.76 5.63 -3.51
CA ILE A 371 -22.01 4.44 -3.93
C ILE A 371 -21.68 4.60 -5.41
N GLN A 372 -20.42 4.36 -5.77
CA GLN A 372 -19.95 4.35 -7.15
C GLN A 372 -19.13 3.08 -7.40
N SER A 373 -19.30 2.46 -8.55
CA SER A 373 -18.46 1.35 -9.02
C SER A 373 -17.81 1.72 -10.35
N VAL A 374 -16.50 1.55 -10.44
CA VAL A 374 -15.72 1.89 -11.64
C VAL A 374 -15.16 0.60 -12.20
N ALA A 375 -15.43 0.33 -13.49
CA ALA A 375 -14.86 -0.84 -14.15
C ALA A 375 -13.34 -0.72 -14.23
N GLY A 376 -12.63 -1.65 -13.59
CA GLY A 376 -11.19 -1.66 -13.43
C GLY A 376 -10.79 -1.89 -11.97
N PHE A 377 -9.48 -1.89 -11.69
CA PHE A 377 -8.93 -1.96 -10.33
C PHE A 377 -8.50 -0.59 -9.83
N SER A 378 -8.47 -0.44 -8.51
CA SER A 378 -7.71 0.61 -7.84
C SER A 378 -6.46 -0.01 -7.19
N GLY A 379 -5.30 0.54 -7.50
CA GLY A 379 -4.05 0.23 -6.80
C GLY A 379 -3.89 1.17 -5.59
N THR A 380 -3.10 2.23 -5.76
CA THR A 380 -2.92 3.25 -4.72
C THR A 380 -4.07 4.25 -4.73
N VAL A 381 -4.60 4.54 -3.55
CA VAL A 381 -5.62 5.58 -3.33
C VAL A 381 -4.95 6.79 -2.68
N TYR A 382 -5.17 7.97 -3.25
CA TYR A 382 -4.80 9.24 -2.65
C TYR A 382 -6.05 10.10 -2.45
N CYS A 383 -6.12 10.81 -1.33
CA CYS A 383 -7.25 11.67 -1.00
C CYS A 383 -6.77 13.03 -0.51
N SER A 384 -7.13 14.08 -1.23
CA SER A 384 -7.12 15.46 -0.73
C SER A 384 -8.44 15.75 -0.02
N TYR A 385 -8.60 16.95 0.51
CA TYR A 385 -9.84 17.34 1.18
C TYR A 385 -11.06 17.37 0.23
N GLU A 386 -10.84 17.66 -1.06
CA GLU A 386 -11.87 17.83 -2.06
C GLU A 386 -11.93 16.73 -3.12
N ASN A 387 -10.85 15.94 -3.25
CA ASN A 387 -10.74 14.95 -4.31
C ASN A 387 -10.24 13.60 -3.80
N LEU A 388 -10.74 12.53 -4.43
CA LEU A 388 -10.26 11.16 -4.29
C LEU A 388 -9.66 10.73 -5.63
N TYR A 389 -8.46 10.18 -5.59
CA TYR A 389 -7.74 9.69 -6.76
C TYR A 389 -7.56 8.18 -6.63
N LEU A 390 -7.99 7.46 -7.66
CA LEU A 390 -7.70 6.04 -7.83
C LEU A 390 -6.62 5.90 -8.89
N THR A 391 -5.57 5.14 -8.58
CA THR A 391 -4.50 4.85 -9.54
C THR A 391 -4.41 3.36 -9.80
N PHE A 392 -4.08 2.98 -11.03
CA PHE A 392 -3.85 1.59 -11.39
C PHE A 392 -2.82 1.47 -12.51
N GLY A 393 -1.93 0.49 -12.40
CA GLY A 393 -0.99 0.12 -13.45
C GLY A 393 0.44 -0.09 -12.95
N TYR A 394 1.28 -0.66 -13.80
CA TYR A 394 2.67 -0.98 -13.50
C TYR A 394 3.67 -0.40 -14.51
N GLU A 395 3.38 -0.49 -15.82
CA GLU A 395 4.19 0.15 -16.86
C GLU A 395 3.79 1.61 -17.05
N ASP A 396 2.48 1.85 -17.04
CA ASP A 396 1.85 3.16 -17.02
C ASP A 396 0.83 3.18 -15.88
N THR A 397 0.70 4.31 -15.18
CA THR A 397 -0.30 4.52 -14.14
C THR A 397 -1.48 5.28 -14.73
N GLU A 398 -2.63 4.64 -14.79
CA GLU A 398 -3.93 5.27 -15.05
C GLU A 398 -4.42 5.94 -13.76
N ILE A 399 -4.99 7.14 -13.88
CA ILE A 399 -5.45 7.95 -12.76
C ILE A 399 -6.88 8.37 -13.02
N THR A 400 -7.77 8.13 -12.07
CA THR A 400 -9.14 8.65 -12.10
C THR A 400 -9.37 9.54 -10.90
N ARG A 401 -9.80 10.80 -11.13
CA ARG A 401 -10.12 11.79 -10.11
C ARG A 401 -11.62 11.90 -9.91
N PHE A 402 -12.04 11.83 -8.65
CA PHE A 402 -13.41 12.11 -8.21
C PHE A 402 -13.41 13.33 -7.29
N SER A 403 -14.33 14.25 -7.48
CA SER A 403 -14.62 15.22 -6.43
C SER A 403 -15.45 14.55 -5.34
N ILE A 404 -15.10 14.83 -4.08
CA ILE A 404 -15.77 14.34 -2.88
C ILE A 404 -16.32 15.51 -2.10
N ASN A 405 -17.63 15.70 -2.12
CA ASN A 405 -18.27 16.81 -1.43
C ASN A 405 -19.51 16.35 -0.68
N SER A 406 -19.49 16.54 0.64
CA SER A 406 -20.64 16.24 1.50
C SER A 406 -21.17 14.80 1.33
N GLY A 407 -20.25 13.84 1.20
CA GLY A 407 -20.59 12.42 1.04
C GLY A 407 -21.11 12.06 -0.34
N LYS A 408 -20.88 12.91 -1.36
CA LYS A 408 -21.15 12.61 -2.76
C LYS A 408 -19.85 12.41 -3.52
N ILE A 409 -19.80 11.41 -4.39
CA ILE A 409 -18.67 11.02 -5.22
C ILE A 409 -19.01 11.33 -6.65
N THR A 410 -18.24 12.24 -7.29
CA THR A 410 -18.53 12.65 -8.67
C THR A 410 -17.26 12.56 -9.52
N PRO A 411 -17.24 11.75 -10.60
CA PRO A 411 -16.09 11.67 -11.49
C PRO A 411 -15.82 13.02 -12.15
N GLN A 412 -14.54 13.36 -12.29
CA GLN A 412 -14.09 14.64 -12.81
C GLN A 412 -13.17 14.49 -14.00
N ALA A 413 -12.12 13.66 -13.89
CA ALA A 413 -11.10 13.52 -14.90
C ALA A 413 -10.46 12.13 -14.87
N SER A 414 -9.93 11.73 -16.01
CA SER A 414 -9.04 10.57 -16.12
C SER A 414 -7.75 10.98 -16.84
N GLY A 415 -6.62 10.41 -16.43
CA GLY A 415 -5.32 10.71 -16.98
C GLY A 415 -4.39 9.51 -16.91
N LYS A 416 -3.19 9.63 -17.49
CA LYS A 416 -2.20 8.56 -17.55
C LYS A 416 -0.80 9.12 -17.48
N VAL A 417 0.07 8.48 -16.70
CA VAL A 417 1.52 8.78 -16.62
C VAL A 417 2.33 7.51 -16.76
N LYS A 418 3.58 7.62 -17.18
CA LYS A 418 4.49 6.46 -17.24
C LYS A 418 4.99 6.08 -15.86
N GLY A 419 5.18 4.76 -15.65
CA GLY A 419 5.69 4.18 -14.42
C GLY A 419 4.60 3.87 -13.42
N TYR A 420 5.00 3.26 -12.30
CA TYR A 420 4.13 2.91 -11.19
C TYR A 420 4.37 3.83 -9.99
N VAL A 421 3.33 4.01 -9.20
CA VAL A 421 3.34 4.77 -7.95
C VAL A 421 3.81 3.85 -6.81
N ASN A 422 4.74 4.30 -5.98
CA ASN A 422 5.22 3.53 -4.84
C ASN A 422 4.13 3.37 -3.75
N ASP A 423 3.55 4.50 -3.35
CA ASP A 423 2.53 4.60 -2.31
C ASP A 423 1.75 5.92 -2.43
N GLN A 424 0.82 6.16 -1.49
CA GLN A 424 0.03 7.40 -1.46
C GLN A 424 0.88 8.68 -1.31
N PHE A 425 2.05 8.61 -0.66
CA PHE A 425 2.94 9.77 -0.46
C PHE A 425 3.64 10.20 -1.75
N SER A 426 3.66 9.33 -2.75
CA SER A 426 4.11 9.65 -4.10
C SER A 426 3.17 10.61 -4.83
N MET A 427 2.03 10.96 -4.23
CA MET A 427 1.04 11.90 -4.76
C MET A 427 0.77 13.03 -3.78
N SER A 428 0.49 14.23 -4.31
CA SER A 428 0.06 15.39 -3.53
C SER A 428 -0.72 16.37 -4.41
N GLU A 429 -1.89 16.81 -3.97
CA GLU A 429 -2.64 17.90 -4.58
C GLU A 429 -2.24 19.23 -3.93
N TYR A 430 -1.79 20.18 -4.75
CA TYR A 430 -1.37 21.47 -4.25
C TYR A 430 -1.56 22.58 -5.30
N ASN A 431 -2.16 23.69 -4.90
CA ASN A 431 -2.41 24.88 -5.75
C ASN A 431 -3.09 24.54 -7.09
N GLY A 432 -4.04 23.59 -7.09
CA GLY A 432 -4.81 23.21 -8.28
C GLY A 432 -4.02 22.30 -9.24
N TYR A 433 -3.02 21.62 -8.77
CA TYR A 433 -2.24 20.61 -9.52
C TYR A 433 -2.12 19.32 -8.71
N LEU A 434 -2.14 18.17 -9.40
CA LEU A 434 -1.72 16.89 -8.85
C LEU A 434 -0.24 16.69 -9.18
N ARG A 435 0.59 16.50 -8.16
CA ARG A 435 2.00 16.12 -8.29
C ARG A 435 2.10 14.62 -8.06
N ILE A 436 2.79 13.90 -8.95
CA ILE A 436 2.90 12.45 -8.88
C ILE A 436 4.30 11.98 -9.27
N ALA A 437 4.94 11.22 -8.37
CA ALA A 437 6.25 10.62 -8.59
C ALA A 437 6.09 9.13 -8.91
N THR A 438 6.79 8.66 -9.96
CA THR A 438 6.67 7.29 -10.45
C THR A 438 8.04 6.67 -10.74
N THR A 439 8.13 5.34 -10.61
CA THR A 439 9.27 4.55 -11.08
C THR A 439 8.91 3.83 -12.37
N VAL A 440 9.74 3.99 -13.39
CA VAL A 440 9.59 3.38 -14.72
C VAL A 440 10.57 2.23 -14.88
N ASN A 441 10.08 1.05 -15.21
CA ASN A 441 10.91 -0.09 -15.56
C ASN A 441 11.28 -0.03 -17.05
N MET A 442 12.53 0.26 -17.37
CA MET A 442 13.06 0.37 -18.73
C MET A 442 13.54 -1.01 -19.23
N ARG A 443 12.65 -1.97 -19.38
CA ARG A 443 13.01 -3.27 -19.98
C ARG A 443 13.53 -3.06 -21.40
N ASN A 444 14.84 -3.11 -21.59
CA ASN A 444 15.41 -3.29 -22.90
C ASN A 444 15.11 -4.71 -23.41
N ASN A 445 14.19 -4.85 -24.35
CA ASN A 445 13.90 -6.09 -25.10
C ASN A 445 15.08 -6.52 -25.99
N SER A 446 16.34 -6.38 -25.56
CA SER A 446 17.51 -6.85 -26.27
C SER A 446 17.78 -8.30 -25.92
N TRP A 447 17.07 -9.18 -26.60
CA TRP A 447 17.28 -10.63 -26.54
C TRP A 447 18.58 -11.02 -27.27
N ASN A 448 19.72 -10.89 -26.62
CA ASN A 448 20.99 -11.47 -27.07
C ASN A 448 21.47 -12.57 -26.10
N GLY A 449 20.58 -13.44 -25.61
CA GLY A 449 20.97 -14.75 -25.07
C GLY A 449 22.03 -14.80 -23.97
N VAL A 450 22.39 -13.70 -23.37
CA VAL A 450 23.26 -13.61 -22.20
C VAL A 450 22.40 -13.15 -21.05
N PHE A 451 22.25 -13.98 -20.04
CA PHE A 451 21.60 -13.65 -18.77
C PHE A 451 22.37 -12.50 -18.11
N GLY A 452 21.95 -11.29 -18.38
CA GLY A 452 22.33 -10.09 -17.65
C GLY A 452 21.04 -9.52 -17.06
N ASP A 453 20.82 -9.75 -15.79
CA ASP A 453 19.75 -9.18 -14.97
C ASP A 453 20.02 -7.68 -14.71
N SER A 454 20.09 -6.85 -15.73
CA SER A 454 20.01 -5.41 -15.52
C SER A 454 18.55 -5.00 -15.76
N GLN A 455 17.79 -4.91 -14.68
CA GLN A 455 16.55 -4.16 -14.67
C GLN A 455 17.00 -2.69 -14.60
N ASP A 456 16.86 -1.96 -15.71
CA ASP A 456 17.13 -0.54 -15.75
C ASP A 456 15.86 0.20 -15.28
N TYR A 457 15.97 0.98 -14.20
CA TYR A 457 14.89 1.80 -13.67
C TYR A 457 15.17 3.27 -13.90
N ASN A 458 14.12 4.06 -14.13
CA ASN A 458 14.13 5.51 -14.15
C ASN A 458 13.03 6.06 -13.27
N ASN A 459 13.19 7.27 -12.74
CA ASN A 459 12.15 7.90 -11.95
C ASN A 459 11.70 9.19 -12.62
N TYR A 460 10.40 9.45 -12.53
CA TYR A 460 9.74 10.61 -13.13
C TYR A 460 8.93 11.32 -12.05
N LEU A 461 8.84 12.64 -12.16
CA LEU A 461 7.92 13.46 -11.39
C LEU A 461 7.06 14.26 -12.38
N TYR A 462 5.76 14.09 -12.31
CA TYR A 462 4.80 14.84 -13.12
C TYR A 462 4.08 15.88 -12.28
N VAL A 463 3.72 16.99 -12.91
CA VAL A 463 2.75 17.97 -12.44
C VAL A 463 1.60 17.97 -13.43
N LEU A 464 0.42 17.61 -12.97
CA LEU A 464 -0.80 17.50 -13.78
C LEU A 464 -1.79 18.58 -13.36
N ASP A 465 -2.51 19.17 -14.32
CA ASP A 465 -3.63 20.05 -14.00
C ASP A 465 -4.83 19.26 -13.44
N MET A 466 -5.91 19.94 -13.08
CA MET A 466 -7.09 19.26 -12.50
C MET A 466 -7.87 18.41 -13.51
N GLU A 467 -7.63 18.55 -14.80
CA GLU A 467 -8.09 17.66 -15.87
C GLU A 467 -7.11 16.50 -16.14
N LEU A 468 -6.09 16.36 -15.26
CA LEU A 468 -5.03 15.34 -15.31
C LEU A 468 -4.17 15.40 -16.58
N ARG A 469 -4.08 16.58 -17.22
CA ARG A 469 -3.17 16.83 -18.33
C ARG A 469 -1.81 17.27 -17.79
N GLU A 470 -0.73 16.85 -18.46
CA GLU A 470 0.64 17.21 -18.09
C GLU A 470 0.85 18.74 -18.20
N ALA A 471 1.13 19.41 -17.09
CA ALA A 471 1.58 20.79 -17.03
C ALA A 471 3.11 20.87 -17.09
N GLY A 472 3.81 20.01 -16.36
CA GLY A 472 5.26 19.91 -16.34
C GLY A 472 5.75 18.56 -15.85
N LYS A 473 7.04 18.27 -16.06
CA LYS A 473 7.64 17.04 -15.58
C LYS A 473 9.16 17.09 -15.48
N ILE A 474 9.69 16.24 -14.62
CA ILE A 474 11.12 15.84 -14.60
C ILE A 474 11.17 14.36 -14.99
N LYS A 475 12.17 13.99 -15.78
CA LYS A 475 12.45 12.62 -16.22
C LYS A 475 13.87 12.22 -15.87
N ASP A 476 14.10 10.93 -15.85
CA ASP A 476 15.42 10.30 -15.89
C ASP A 476 16.34 10.74 -14.73
N PHE A 477 15.81 10.77 -13.50
CA PHE A 477 16.60 10.94 -12.27
C PHE A 477 16.68 9.62 -11.49
N GLY A 478 17.75 9.43 -10.68
CA GLY A 478 17.97 8.19 -9.92
C GLY A 478 18.03 6.97 -10.86
N LEU A 479 18.91 7.00 -11.87
CA LEU A 479 19.07 5.93 -12.86
C LEU A 479 19.41 4.61 -12.15
N ASP A 480 18.75 3.53 -12.54
CA ASP A 480 18.85 2.19 -11.95
C ASP A 480 18.39 2.09 -10.49
N GLU A 481 17.67 3.09 -10.00
CA GLU A 481 17.13 3.19 -8.65
C GLU A 481 15.61 3.22 -8.66
N THR A 482 14.97 2.79 -7.57
CA THR A 482 13.53 2.88 -7.38
C THR A 482 13.20 3.86 -6.27
N ILE A 483 12.08 4.59 -6.41
CA ILE A 483 11.58 5.48 -5.36
C ILE A 483 11.28 4.66 -4.11
N LYS A 484 11.76 5.13 -2.95
CA LYS A 484 11.52 4.54 -1.62
C LYS A 484 10.61 5.39 -0.75
N SER A 485 10.73 6.70 -0.83
CA SER A 485 9.81 7.62 -0.16
C SER A 485 9.76 8.97 -0.87
N VAL A 486 8.63 9.65 -0.71
CA VAL A 486 8.38 11.00 -1.21
C VAL A 486 7.76 11.82 -0.07
N ASN A 487 8.19 13.07 0.05
CA ASN A 487 7.60 14.03 0.99
C ASN A 487 7.43 15.38 0.29
N PHE A 488 6.21 15.83 0.14
CA PHE A 488 5.88 17.14 -0.43
C PHE A 488 5.70 18.18 0.67
N GLN A 489 6.41 19.31 0.58
CA GLN A 489 6.32 20.43 1.53
C GLN A 489 6.11 21.74 0.76
N GLY A 490 4.86 22.16 0.61
CA GLY A 490 4.56 23.37 -0.19
C GLY A 490 5.09 23.24 -1.62
N ASP A 491 5.94 24.17 -2.03
CA ASP A 491 6.54 24.20 -3.38
C ASP A 491 7.77 23.28 -3.54
N THR A 492 8.11 22.47 -2.54
CA THR A 492 9.28 21.57 -2.61
C THR A 492 8.86 20.11 -2.46
N ALA A 493 9.46 19.22 -3.24
CA ALA A 493 9.40 17.78 -3.03
C ALA A 493 10.77 17.23 -2.63
N TYR A 494 10.77 16.30 -1.66
CA TYR A 494 11.91 15.50 -1.26
C TYR A 494 11.66 14.06 -1.68
N ILE A 495 12.55 13.49 -2.50
CA ILE A 495 12.41 12.12 -3.04
C ILE A 495 13.66 11.32 -2.73
N VAL A 496 13.46 10.17 -2.09
CA VAL A 496 14.51 9.19 -1.86
C VAL A 496 14.37 8.07 -2.89
N THR A 497 15.47 7.81 -3.61
CA THR A 497 15.60 6.62 -4.46
C THR A 497 16.69 5.71 -3.90
N PHE A 498 16.69 4.41 -4.22
CA PHE A 498 17.66 3.48 -3.68
C PHE A 498 17.94 2.31 -4.62
N ARG A 499 19.23 1.97 -4.71
CA ARG A 499 19.75 0.69 -5.21
C ARG A 499 20.88 0.17 -4.32
N GLN A 500 21.90 0.98 -4.02
CA GLN A 500 23.04 0.67 -3.15
C GLN A 500 23.43 1.84 -2.25
N THR A 501 23.27 3.07 -2.73
CA THR A 501 23.42 4.31 -1.97
C THR A 501 22.18 5.15 -2.19
N ASP A 502 21.82 5.95 -1.21
CA ASP A 502 20.55 6.69 -1.13
C ASP A 502 20.76 8.15 -1.56
N PRO A 503 20.43 8.56 -2.79
CA PRO A 503 20.24 9.96 -3.06
C PRO A 503 18.89 10.47 -2.54
N LEU A 504 18.95 11.53 -1.74
CA LEU A 504 17.84 12.40 -1.40
C LEU A 504 17.83 13.57 -2.39
N TYR A 505 16.81 13.65 -3.23
CA TYR A 505 16.59 14.75 -4.15
C TYR A 505 15.74 15.84 -3.51
N ALA A 506 16.13 17.11 -3.63
CA ALA A 506 15.25 18.27 -3.44
C ALA A 506 14.82 18.81 -4.80
N ILE A 507 13.51 19.01 -4.99
CA ILE A 507 12.90 19.41 -6.25
C ILE A 507 12.05 20.65 -6.03
N ASP A 508 12.30 21.72 -6.78
CA ASP A 508 11.47 22.92 -6.84
C ASP A 508 10.25 22.67 -7.75
N LEU A 509 9.08 22.89 -7.21
CA LEU A 509 7.77 22.79 -7.86
C LEU A 509 7.01 24.12 -7.85
N SER A 510 7.70 25.25 -7.57
CA SER A 510 7.09 26.58 -7.51
C SER A 510 6.55 27.05 -8.87
N ASP A 511 7.19 26.63 -9.98
CA ASP A 511 6.64 26.73 -11.31
C ASP A 511 6.15 25.35 -11.78
N PRO A 512 4.83 25.10 -11.79
CA PRO A 512 4.26 23.82 -12.18
C PRO A 512 4.60 23.39 -13.61
N HIS A 513 4.97 24.34 -14.48
CA HIS A 513 5.35 24.05 -15.87
C HIS A 513 6.83 23.76 -16.06
N ASN A 514 7.66 24.07 -15.05
CA ASN A 514 9.11 23.88 -15.14
C ASN A 514 9.71 23.41 -13.81
N PRO A 515 9.34 22.20 -13.32
CA PRO A 515 9.93 21.65 -12.11
C PRO A 515 11.45 21.41 -12.29
N VAL A 516 12.25 21.66 -11.23
CA VAL A 516 13.72 21.63 -11.29
C VAL A 516 14.30 20.87 -10.10
N ILE A 517 15.25 19.96 -10.35
CA ILE A 517 16.06 19.36 -9.28
C ILE A 517 17.04 20.43 -8.76
N MET A 518 16.96 20.73 -7.48
CA MET A 518 17.79 21.71 -6.78
C MET A 518 19.08 21.07 -6.27
N ASP A 519 18.95 19.89 -5.63
CA ASP A 519 20.09 19.19 -5.01
C ASP A 519 19.89 17.66 -5.03
N GLU A 520 21.02 16.94 -4.94
CA GLU A 520 21.11 15.49 -4.80
C GLU A 520 22.10 15.15 -3.68
N PHE A 521 21.60 14.78 -2.50
CA PHE A 521 22.41 14.44 -1.34
C PHE A 521 22.49 12.93 -1.15
N LYS A 522 23.71 12.35 -1.04
CA LYS A 522 23.92 10.89 -0.91
C LYS A 522 24.33 10.48 0.50
N ILE A 523 23.67 9.42 1.00
CA ILE A 523 23.97 8.80 2.31
C ILE A 523 23.78 7.28 2.20
N ASN A 524 24.50 6.47 2.99
CA ASN A 524 24.37 5.02 3.00
C ASN A 524 23.00 4.57 3.57
N GLY A 525 22.43 3.50 3.03
CA GLY A 525 21.10 3.02 3.37
C GLY A 525 20.00 3.92 2.79
N TYR A 526 18.74 3.75 3.16
CA TYR A 526 17.65 4.58 2.64
C TYR A 526 16.59 4.93 3.70
N SER A 527 15.91 6.05 3.50
CA SER A 527 14.73 6.42 4.26
C SER A 527 13.48 5.89 3.54
N SER A 528 12.81 4.91 4.16
CA SER A 528 11.51 4.39 3.66
C SER A 528 10.35 5.33 3.98
N TYR A 529 10.56 6.24 4.93
CA TYR A 529 9.61 7.26 5.33
C TYR A 529 10.31 8.56 5.68
N MET A 530 9.71 9.69 5.31
CA MET A 530 10.17 11.03 5.68
C MET A 530 9.02 11.85 6.25
N GLN A 531 9.30 12.63 7.30
CA GLN A 531 8.33 13.53 7.93
C GLN A 531 8.98 14.87 8.27
N LYS A 532 8.24 15.95 8.04
CA LYS A 532 8.63 17.27 8.50
C LYS A 532 8.76 17.27 10.03
N TRP A 533 9.97 17.60 10.54
CA TRP A 533 10.21 17.81 11.97
C TRP A 533 9.96 19.26 12.36
N SER A 534 10.45 20.18 11.56
CA SER A 534 10.22 21.62 11.66
C SER A 534 10.32 22.26 10.27
N ASP A 535 10.24 23.58 10.16
CA ASP A 535 10.33 24.26 8.87
C ASP A 535 11.66 24.02 8.16
N ASN A 536 12.73 23.75 8.91
CA ASN A 536 14.09 23.60 8.41
C ASN A 536 14.67 22.20 8.64
N LEU A 537 13.87 21.26 9.14
CA LEU A 537 14.34 19.91 9.47
C LEU A 537 13.39 18.86 8.95
N LEU A 538 13.96 17.88 8.26
CA LEU A 538 13.26 16.70 7.73
C LEU A 538 13.80 15.45 8.44
N LEU A 539 12.91 14.72 9.11
CA LEU A 539 13.22 13.46 9.75
C LEU A 539 13.03 12.31 8.75
N GLY A 540 14.05 11.48 8.55
CA GLY A 540 14.00 10.26 7.77
C GLY A 540 14.15 9.03 8.65
N PHE A 541 13.39 7.98 8.37
CA PHE A 541 13.51 6.66 9.00
C PHE A 541 13.53 5.56 7.94
N GLY A 542 14.36 4.56 8.11
CA GLY A 542 14.47 3.47 7.15
C GLY A 542 15.55 2.45 7.48
N GLN A 543 16.22 1.92 6.46
CA GLN A 543 17.24 0.88 6.63
C GLN A 543 18.64 1.45 6.50
N SER A 544 19.55 1.02 7.41
CA SER A 544 20.99 1.26 7.29
C SER A 544 21.62 0.27 6.31
N ALA A 545 22.72 0.69 5.70
CA ALA A 545 23.51 -0.16 4.82
C ALA A 545 25.01 0.10 5.00
N ASP A 546 25.82 -0.93 4.76
CA ASP A 546 27.27 -0.78 4.70
C ASP A 546 27.73 -0.10 3.40
N ASN A 547 29.06 0.07 3.22
CA ASN A 547 29.63 0.72 2.05
C ASN A 547 29.45 -0.07 0.73
N ASP A 548 29.09 -1.34 0.84
CA ASP A 548 28.82 -2.22 -0.31
C ASP A 548 27.32 -2.25 -0.65
N GLY A 549 26.48 -1.52 0.11
CA GLY A 549 25.03 -1.44 -0.05
C GLY A 549 24.26 -2.59 0.58
N THR A 550 24.92 -3.43 1.39
CA THR A 550 24.25 -4.50 2.14
C THR A 550 23.51 -3.91 3.33
N LEU A 551 22.23 -4.25 3.47
CA LEU A 551 21.41 -3.76 4.58
C LEU A 551 21.88 -4.37 5.90
N THR A 552 22.04 -3.53 6.92
CA THR A 552 22.64 -3.89 8.21
C THR A 552 21.72 -3.73 9.42
N GLY A 553 20.62 -3.01 9.25
CA GLY A 553 19.68 -2.74 10.32
C GLY A 553 18.76 -1.57 10.00
N VAL A 554 18.45 -0.74 11.00
CA VAL A 554 17.57 0.43 10.87
C VAL A 554 18.32 1.72 11.16
N LYS A 555 17.89 2.81 10.51
CA LYS A 555 18.49 4.15 10.73
C LYS A 555 17.42 5.22 10.92
N LEU A 556 17.77 6.22 11.72
CA LEU A 556 17.06 7.46 11.92
C LEU A 556 17.99 8.60 11.55
N THR A 557 17.59 9.48 10.63
CA THR A 557 18.42 10.58 10.13
C THR A 557 17.67 11.90 10.22
N MET A 558 18.32 12.95 10.69
CA MET A 558 17.82 14.31 10.62
C MET A 558 18.54 15.06 9.51
N PHE A 559 17.78 15.52 8.52
CA PHE A 559 18.29 16.33 7.42
C PHE A 559 18.04 17.81 7.68
N ASP A 560 19.02 18.65 7.36
CA ASP A 560 18.86 20.08 7.21
C ASP A 560 18.32 20.38 5.81
N ASN A 561 17.13 20.95 5.75
CA ASN A 561 16.48 21.41 4.54
C ASN A 561 16.19 22.93 4.55
N THR A 562 16.98 23.68 5.36
CA THR A 562 16.93 25.17 5.42
C THR A 562 17.18 25.78 4.05
N ASP A 563 18.14 25.21 3.30
CA ASP A 563 18.46 25.54 1.93
C ASP A 563 18.29 24.29 1.05
N PRO A 564 17.17 24.18 0.31
CA PRO A 564 16.94 23.03 -0.53
C PRO A 564 17.93 22.83 -1.68
N GLU A 565 18.76 23.87 -2.00
CA GLU A 565 19.87 23.76 -2.95
C GLU A 565 21.15 23.17 -2.31
N ASN A 566 21.13 22.91 -0.98
CA ASN A 566 22.31 22.44 -0.25
C ASN A 566 21.92 21.57 0.94
N LEU A 567 21.33 20.40 0.67
CA LEU A 567 20.90 19.43 1.67
C LEU A 567 22.07 18.84 2.45
N SER A 568 21.87 18.54 3.73
CA SER A 568 22.87 17.83 4.52
C SER A 568 22.21 16.98 5.61
N ALA A 569 22.89 15.91 6.04
CA ALA A 569 22.52 15.17 7.25
C ALA A 569 23.21 15.80 8.45
N LEU A 570 22.41 16.16 9.46
CA LEU A 570 22.92 16.75 10.71
C LEU A 570 23.37 15.67 11.69
N ASP A 571 22.58 14.60 11.80
CA ASP A 571 22.87 13.47 12.66
C ASP A 571 22.17 12.20 12.19
N THR A 572 22.77 11.05 12.47
CA THR A 572 22.21 9.74 12.14
C THR A 572 22.44 8.78 13.30
N VAL A 573 21.38 8.06 13.67
CA VAL A 573 21.43 6.92 14.58
C VAL A 573 21.19 5.66 13.79
N GLU A 574 22.05 4.66 13.99
CA GLU A 574 21.91 3.32 13.40
C GLU A 574 21.83 2.27 14.50
N ILE A 575 20.92 1.32 14.33
CA ILE A 575 20.82 0.12 15.14
C ILE A 575 21.07 -1.04 14.19
N ASN A 576 22.29 -1.54 14.20
CA ASN A 576 22.78 -2.54 13.26
C ASN A 576 22.92 -3.91 13.91
N ALA A 577 22.78 -4.96 13.10
CA ALA A 577 23.11 -6.32 13.49
C ALA A 577 24.55 -6.40 14.02
N ASP A 578 24.76 -7.21 15.04
CA ASP A 578 26.04 -7.45 15.68
C ASP A 578 26.34 -8.95 15.82
N TYR A 579 27.35 -9.30 16.62
CA TYR A 579 27.72 -10.70 16.81
C TYR A 579 26.71 -11.52 17.66
N GLU A 580 25.93 -10.84 18.49
CA GLU A 580 24.91 -11.47 19.35
C GLU A 580 23.55 -11.51 18.64
N HIS A 581 23.24 -10.49 17.81
CA HIS A 581 21.99 -10.32 17.07
C HIS A 581 22.29 -10.22 15.58
N GLU A 582 21.97 -11.27 14.84
CA GLU A 582 22.31 -11.39 13.42
C GLU A 582 21.36 -10.63 12.51
N TYR A 583 20.18 -10.26 13.03
CA TYR A 583 19.16 -9.55 12.29
C TYR A 583 18.50 -8.50 13.17
N VAL A 584 18.44 -7.28 12.65
CA VAL A 584 17.76 -6.14 13.27
C VAL A 584 16.71 -5.59 12.31
N SER A 585 15.50 -5.48 12.79
CA SER A 585 14.37 -4.98 12.01
C SER A 585 13.47 -4.03 12.82
N SER A 586 12.60 -3.33 12.12
CA SER A 586 11.55 -2.51 12.71
C SER A 586 10.31 -2.55 11.83
N GLU A 587 9.14 -2.69 12.44
CA GLU A 587 7.85 -2.53 11.78
C GLU A 587 7.75 -1.18 11.06
N ALA A 588 8.36 -0.14 11.65
CA ALA A 588 8.34 1.23 11.12
C ALA A 588 9.01 1.40 9.74
N VAL A 589 9.78 0.42 9.27
CA VAL A 589 10.36 0.42 7.91
C VAL A 589 9.27 0.23 6.85
N TRP A 590 8.22 -0.54 7.17
CA TRP A 590 7.12 -0.87 6.25
C TRP A 590 5.81 -0.18 6.61
N GLU A 591 5.61 0.07 7.92
CA GLU A 591 4.40 0.70 8.45
C GLU A 591 4.78 1.94 9.26
N ARG A 592 4.71 3.10 8.63
CA ARG A 592 5.09 4.38 9.26
C ARG A 592 4.32 4.70 10.54
N LYS A 593 3.07 4.20 10.67
CA LYS A 593 2.23 4.40 11.85
C LYS A 593 2.77 3.68 13.09
N ALA A 594 3.76 2.79 12.91
CA ALA A 594 4.53 2.22 14.02
C ALA A 594 5.48 3.22 14.68
N MET A 595 5.77 4.36 14.04
CA MET A 595 6.55 5.43 14.64
C MET A 595 5.68 6.34 15.52
N LEU A 596 6.21 6.71 16.67
CA LEU A 596 5.71 7.81 17.49
C LEU A 596 6.59 9.04 17.24
N ILE A 597 6.03 10.06 16.59
CA ILE A 597 6.75 11.31 16.29
C ILE A 597 5.93 12.47 16.83
N ASP A 598 6.48 13.19 17.82
CA ASP A 598 5.89 14.41 18.36
C ASP A 598 6.98 15.49 18.52
N PRO A 599 7.14 16.37 17.52
CA PRO A 599 8.14 17.43 17.56
C PRO A 599 7.91 18.43 18.70
N GLU A 600 6.66 18.69 19.11
CA GLU A 600 6.36 19.62 20.21
C GLU A 600 6.81 19.08 21.56
N LYS A 601 6.67 17.77 21.78
CA LYS A 601 7.17 17.08 22.97
C LYS A 601 8.62 16.65 22.84
N ASN A 602 9.21 16.87 21.68
CA ASN A 602 10.56 16.47 21.32
C ASN A 602 10.84 14.99 21.60
N ILE A 603 9.95 14.13 21.11
CA ILE A 603 10.07 12.67 21.25
C ILE A 603 9.91 11.98 19.90
N ILE A 604 10.77 11.00 19.67
CA ILE A 604 10.76 10.07 18.54
C ILE A 604 10.83 8.68 19.13
N GLY A 605 9.90 7.81 18.76
CA GLY A 605 9.91 6.41 19.19
C GLY A 605 9.60 5.47 18.04
N PHE A 606 10.14 4.26 18.09
CA PHE A 606 9.85 3.21 17.11
C PHE A 606 10.12 1.82 17.70
N PRO A 607 9.44 0.78 17.22
CA PRO A 607 9.69 -0.59 17.65
C PRO A 607 10.96 -1.13 16.99
N VAL A 608 11.68 -2.01 17.70
CA VAL A 608 12.85 -2.73 17.20
C VAL A 608 12.73 -4.19 17.62
N THR A 609 13.08 -5.09 16.70
CA THR A 609 13.24 -6.53 16.94
C THR A 609 14.65 -6.93 16.57
N GLU A 610 15.33 -7.59 17.50
CA GLU A 610 16.67 -8.14 17.35
C GLU A 610 16.58 -9.67 17.45
N ASP A 611 16.94 -10.38 16.40
CA ASP A 611 16.83 -11.83 16.31
C ASP A 611 18.20 -12.49 16.22
N SER A 612 18.35 -13.63 16.92
CA SER A 612 19.54 -14.46 16.92
C SER A 612 19.21 -15.89 16.46
N TYR A 613 19.60 -16.22 15.23
CA TYR A 613 19.30 -17.54 14.63
C TYR A 613 20.27 -18.65 15.03
N TYR A 614 21.53 -18.31 15.38
CA TYR A 614 22.60 -19.28 15.61
C TYR A 614 23.00 -19.43 17.08
N SER A 615 22.49 -18.60 17.98
CA SER A 615 22.76 -18.79 19.41
C SER A 615 21.93 -19.97 19.94
N SER A 616 22.55 -20.80 20.76
CA SER A 616 21.89 -21.93 21.43
C SER A 616 20.83 -21.47 22.47
N GLU A 617 20.78 -20.20 22.75
CA GLU A 617 19.82 -19.51 23.60
C GLU A 617 19.06 -18.53 22.71
N ASN A 618 18.03 -18.96 21.96
CA ASN A 618 17.19 -18.07 21.14
C ASN A 618 16.87 -16.77 21.91
N LYS A 619 17.72 -15.75 21.75
CA LYS A 619 17.53 -14.44 22.37
C LYS A 619 16.91 -13.52 21.32
N ASN A 620 15.61 -13.59 21.17
CA ASN A 620 14.88 -12.60 20.41
C ASN A 620 14.48 -11.50 21.40
N GLU A 621 14.96 -10.29 21.16
CA GLU A 621 14.58 -9.10 21.93
C GLU A 621 13.63 -8.23 21.10
N SER A 622 12.52 -7.84 21.70
CA SER A 622 11.60 -6.85 21.12
C SER A 622 11.40 -5.71 22.11
N TYR A 623 11.55 -4.50 21.64
CA TYR A 623 11.42 -3.31 22.46
C TYR A 623 10.92 -2.10 21.67
N TYR A 624 10.42 -1.10 22.37
CA TYR A 624 10.15 0.22 21.82
C TYR A 624 11.21 1.19 22.32
N ILE A 625 11.94 1.85 21.41
CA ILE A 625 13.07 2.74 21.73
C ILE A 625 12.68 4.21 21.53
N PHE A 626 13.25 5.09 22.35
CA PHE A 626 12.91 6.51 22.34
C PHE A 626 14.15 7.38 22.24
N TYR A 627 14.03 8.43 21.42
CA TYR A 627 15.02 9.48 21.24
C TYR A 627 14.38 10.85 21.38
N SER A 628 15.19 11.86 21.72
CA SER A 628 14.89 13.28 21.50
C SER A 628 15.90 13.86 20.51
N TYR A 629 15.57 14.99 19.88
CA TYR A 629 16.49 15.70 19.01
C TYR A 629 16.78 17.11 19.57
N LYS A 630 18.03 17.40 19.88
CA LYS A 630 18.44 18.67 20.48
C LYS A 630 19.85 19.04 20.08
N ASP A 631 20.09 20.35 19.85
CA ASP A 631 21.39 20.93 19.53
C ASP A 631 22.10 20.23 18.35
N GLY A 632 21.33 19.77 17.35
CA GLY A 632 21.84 19.08 16.17
C GLY A 632 22.07 17.58 16.34
N HIS A 633 21.68 16.98 17.47
CA HIS A 633 21.94 15.57 17.78
C HIS A 633 20.71 14.83 18.31
N PHE A 634 20.61 13.56 17.92
CA PHE A 634 19.72 12.60 18.57
C PHE A 634 20.28 12.22 19.94
N ASN A 635 19.42 12.26 20.95
CA ASN A 635 19.77 11.84 22.29
C ASN A 635 18.92 10.63 22.66
N TYR A 636 19.57 9.50 22.92
CA TYR A 636 18.89 8.32 23.44
C TYR A 636 18.23 8.63 24.77
N LEU A 637 16.95 8.30 24.91
CA LEU A 637 16.18 8.50 26.14
C LEU A 637 16.05 7.20 26.92
N ASN A 638 15.44 6.19 26.34
CA ASN A 638 15.29 4.86 26.95
C ASN A 638 14.78 3.84 25.93
N LYS A 639 14.79 2.55 26.29
CA LYS A 639 14.03 1.50 25.62
C LYS A 639 13.16 0.74 26.61
N ILE A 640 11.95 0.37 26.19
CA ILE A 640 10.99 -0.43 26.98
C ILE A 640 10.85 -1.78 26.31
N GLN A 641 11.26 -2.84 27.02
CA GLN A 641 11.19 -4.21 26.54
C GLN A 641 9.74 -4.72 26.46
N ASN A 642 9.43 -5.53 25.45
CA ASN A 642 8.27 -6.39 25.47
C ASN A 642 8.67 -7.68 26.23
N ASP A 643 7.91 -8.04 27.26
CA ASP A 643 8.24 -9.21 28.09
C ASP A 643 7.61 -10.51 27.57
N MET A 644 6.80 -10.42 26.50
CA MET A 644 6.07 -11.57 25.96
C MET A 644 6.90 -12.26 24.87
N GLU A 645 7.03 -13.57 24.98
CA GLU A 645 7.71 -14.39 23.98
C GLU A 645 6.90 -14.41 22.66
N TYR A 646 7.55 -14.15 21.54
CA TYR A 646 6.95 -14.11 20.20
C TYR A 646 5.89 -13.00 19.99
N ASP A 647 6.03 -11.90 20.70
CA ASP A 647 5.21 -10.72 20.55
C ASP A 647 6.09 -9.48 20.44
N ALA A 648 5.65 -8.47 19.72
CA ALA A 648 6.39 -7.23 19.53
C ALA A 648 5.47 -6.02 19.66
N PHE A 649 5.96 -4.94 20.26
CA PHE A 649 5.28 -3.66 20.15
C PHE A 649 5.30 -3.19 18.71
N ASN A 650 4.16 -2.77 18.19
CA ASN A 650 4.05 -2.24 16.85
C ASN A 650 3.36 -0.88 16.79
N ARG A 651 2.84 -0.39 17.90
CA ARG A 651 2.32 0.99 18.03
C ARG A 651 2.71 1.58 19.39
N ALA A 652 2.85 2.90 19.41
CA ALA A 652 2.84 3.68 20.67
C ALA A 652 2.00 4.94 20.51
N ILE A 653 1.32 5.33 21.57
CA ILE A 653 0.51 6.54 21.65
C ILE A 653 0.81 7.31 22.94
N ILE A 654 0.56 8.62 22.91
CA ILE A 654 0.68 9.47 24.10
C ILE A 654 -0.71 9.85 24.59
N ILE A 655 -0.95 9.71 25.88
CA ILE A 655 -2.14 10.24 26.58
C ILE A 655 -1.68 11.00 27.81
N GLY A 656 -1.90 12.31 27.83
CA GLY A 656 -1.41 13.21 28.88
C GLY A 656 0.12 13.18 28.97
N ASP A 657 0.62 12.83 30.16
CA ASP A 657 2.05 12.74 30.46
C ASP A 657 2.60 11.30 30.35
N TYR A 658 1.87 10.40 29.72
CA TYR A 658 2.23 8.99 29.62
C TYR A 658 2.28 8.53 28.16
N VAL A 659 3.25 7.65 27.87
CA VAL A 659 3.31 6.90 26.62
C VAL A 659 2.85 5.47 26.84
N TYR A 660 2.06 4.95 25.91
CA TYR A 660 1.54 3.57 25.91
C TYR A 660 2.10 2.84 24.71
N MET A 661 2.83 1.75 24.94
CA MET A 661 3.32 0.83 23.91
C MET A 661 2.37 -0.36 23.83
N LEU A 662 2.00 -0.74 22.63
CA LEU A 662 0.90 -1.66 22.34
C LEU A 662 1.37 -2.82 21.46
N SER A 663 0.99 -4.03 21.85
CA SER A 663 1.18 -5.25 21.09
C SER A 663 -0.06 -6.14 21.16
N GLY A 664 -0.06 -7.25 20.44
CA GLY A 664 -1.19 -8.20 20.44
C GLY A 664 -1.47 -8.83 21.79
N LEU A 665 -0.44 -9.03 22.60
CA LEU A 665 -0.54 -9.74 23.87
C LEU A 665 -0.35 -8.84 25.10
N GLN A 666 0.26 -7.66 24.94
CA GLN A 666 0.61 -6.81 26.07
C GLN A 666 0.47 -5.32 25.75
N PHE A 667 -0.07 -4.54 26.70
CA PHE A 667 0.10 -3.09 26.74
C PHE A 667 1.02 -2.71 27.90
N LYS A 668 1.90 -1.74 27.67
CA LYS A 668 2.71 -1.12 28.71
C LYS A 668 2.54 0.39 28.69
N SER A 669 2.61 0.99 29.87
CA SER A 669 2.68 2.45 30.01
C SER A 669 3.99 2.87 30.64
N ALA A 670 4.48 4.06 30.26
CA ALA A 670 5.63 4.68 30.87
C ALA A 670 5.35 6.19 31.07
N ASP A 671 5.92 6.75 32.13
CA ASP A 671 5.96 8.19 32.36
C ASP A 671 6.86 8.85 31.32
N MET A 672 6.39 9.86 30.60
CA MET A 672 7.13 10.49 29.50
C MET A 672 8.40 11.22 29.94
N ALA A 673 8.45 11.76 31.14
CA ALA A 673 9.61 12.52 31.58
C ALA A 673 10.79 11.61 31.95
N THR A 674 10.50 10.39 32.39
CA THR A 674 11.53 9.42 32.85
C THR A 674 11.62 8.18 31.95
N LEU A 675 10.61 7.93 31.12
CA LEU A 675 10.42 6.70 30.36
C LEU A 675 10.60 5.43 31.20
N SER A 676 10.19 5.50 32.46
CA SER A 676 10.16 4.35 33.35
C SER A 676 8.78 3.70 33.32
N ASN A 677 8.78 2.38 33.34
CA ASN A 677 7.54 1.59 33.31
C ASN A 677 6.65 1.94 34.52
N VAL A 678 5.38 2.26 34.25
CA VAL A 678 4.35 2.55 35.26
C VAL A 678 3.50 1.30 35.50
N GLU A 679 2.98 0.71 34.44
CA GLU A 679 2.10 -0.44 34.53
C GLU A 679 2.15 -1.29 33.24
N SER A 680 1.73 -2.54 33.34
CA SER A 680 1.52 -3.44 32.19
C SER A 680 0.25 -4.25 32.39
N VAL A 681 -0.39 -4.63 31.28
CA VAL A 681 -1.53 -5.53 31.23
C VAL A 681 -1.37 -6.51 30.06
N GLU A 682 -1.81 -7.76 30.28
CA GLU A 682 -1.80 -8.84 29.30
C GLU A 682 -3.24 -9.18 28.85
N PHE A 683 -3.39 -9.65 27.59
CA PHE A 683 -4.67 -9.97 26.98
C PHE A 683 -4.83 -11.45 26.61
#